data_7098c43a16f5b509eb7c82fac50bdc41
#
_entry.id   7098c43a16f5b509eb7c82fac50bdc41
#
_cell.length_a   1.000
_cell.length_b   1.000
_cell.length_c   1.000
_cell.angle_alpha   90.00
_cell.angle_beta   90.00
_cell.angle_gamma   90.00
#
_symmetry.space_group_name_H-M   'P 1'
#
loop_
_entity.id
_entity.type
_entity.pdbx_description
1 polymer ?
#
loop_
_entity_poly.entity_id
_entity_poly.type
_entity_poly.pdbx_seq_one_letter_code
_entity_poly.pdbx_strand_id
1 'polypeptide(L)'
;MAGIYLGYLAANTDYFMSKGTTDLPVDPFREREAQNYENPIPSREFILEVVRGFSAPVNRDQLFTELKLQGEDQYEGLRRRLRAMERDGQLVYTRRQCYALPERLDLIKGHVIGHKDGFGFVRPEGSGMARQDDLLLPSHQMRGVIHGDYVLVQVAGVDKRGRREGRIVRVLQEYSGQIVGRYFIEDGMGFVVPDDSRISQDIVIPQDARMGARMGNVVVVEITQRATRQYNAVGKIVEVLGENMAPGMEIEIALRTYDIPHVWPAEVEKQVATLKEEVPEEAKKGRVDLRDLPLVTIDGEDARDFDDAVYCEKKKSGGWRLWVAIADVSYYVRPDSALDKEAINRGNSVYFPAQVIPMLPEVLSNGLCSLNPQVDRLCMVCEMTISAAGKLSGYRHYEAVMNSHARLTYTKVSKMLEGDEELRQRYAPLVPHLEELYSMYKVLKLAREQRGAIEFETLETQFIFNADRKIDRIVPSERNDAHKIIEECMIMANVASAKLVEKAKEPALYRVHDTPGEERLTGFRDFLGELGLNLTGGLEPAPSDYAHLAAAIQNRPDKELIQTMLLRSMKQAVYQAENLGHFGLALNSYAHFTSPIRRYPDLALHRAIKYLIAKENGTNKDRWTPTGGYHYSFDDMDVLGEQCSMTERRADDATRDVADWLKCEYMQDHVGDEFEGVIANVTGFGFFVRLNELNIDGLVHISNLDNDYYQYDPIGQRLVGDASGKIYRLGDTVQVKVAAINLNDRQIDFELVGGGRKARRPGKTAQTREKQQRMRKAEGLQRQSLKAYRVENGEAQQEHKAEAKKERTSVRQQLKAGVIAKPGSEDDKKGKKAKKKDKAKKKSVKARKPRAGKKERAAKKNK
;
A
#
# COMPACT_ATOMS: atom_id res chain seq x y z
N MET A 1 -0.39 6.53 20.48
CA MET A 1 -0.16 7.83 21.13
C MET A 1 -0.41 9.04 20.23
N ALA A 2 -0.47 8.90 18.93
CA ALA A 2 -0.79 10.03 18.02
C ALA A 2 -2.29 10.38 17.96
N GLY A 3 -3.19 9.44 18.13
CA GLY A 3 -4.64 9.65 17.99
C GLY A 3 -5.32 10.43 19.11
N ILE A 4 -4.78 10.38 20.32
CA ILE A 4 -5.27 11.24 21.43
C ILE A 4 -4.97 12.72 21.14
N TYR A 5 -4.03 12.98 20.25
CA TYR A 5 -3.58 14.33 19.86
C TYR A 5 -4.57 15.07 18.95
N LEU A 6 -5.25 14.39 18.05
CA LEU A 6 -6.13 15.02 17.06
C LEU A 6 -7.54 15.29 17.59
N GLY A 7 -8.09 14.43 18.44
CA GLY A 7 -9.40 14.66 19.07
C GLY A 7 -9.41 15.82 20.08
N TYR A 8 -8.28 16.05 20.74
CA TYR A 8 -8.12 17.18 21.68
C TYR A 8 -7.87 18.51 20.94
N LEU A 9 -7.28 18.45 19.74
CA LEU A 9 -7.00 19.63 18.92
C LEU A 9 -8.27 20.26 18.30
N ALA A 10 -9.27 19.46 17.95
CA ALA A 10 -10.51 19.97 17.37
C ALA A 10 -11.42 20.67 18.41
N ALA A 11 -11.32 20.28 19.68
CA ALA A 11 -12.15 20.89 20.73
C ALA A 11 -11.57 22.17 21.34
N ASN A 12 -10.27 22.43 21.15
CA ASN A 12 -9.59 23.55 21.82
C ASN A 12 -9.15 24.70 20.90
N THR A 13 -9.26 24.59 19.57
CA THR A 13 -8.93 25.69 18.65
C THR A 13 -9.84 26.91 18.82
N ASP A 14 -11.07 26.72 19.24
CA ASP A 14 -12.01 27.84 19.49
C ASP A 14 -11.81 28.51 20.85
N TYR A 15 -11.08 27.86 21.79
CA TYR A 15 -10.88 28.38 23.15
C TYR A 15 -9.75 29.42 23.22
N PHE A 16 -8.75 29.34 22.33
CA PHE A 16 -7.59 30.24 22.35
C PHE A 16 -7.79 31.59 21.64
N MET A 17 -8.82 31.73 20.81
CA MET A 17 -9.03 32.98 20.04
C MET A 17 -9.90 34.03 20.76
N SER A 18 -10.39 33.74 21.97
CA SER A 18 -11.42 34.65 22.58
C SER A 18 -11.09 35.28 23.91
N LYS A 19 -9.92 35.07 24.56
CA LYS A 19 -9.60 35.79 25.81
C LYS A 19 -8.10 36.00 26.01
N GLY A 20 -7.68 37.24 26.05
CA GLY A 20 -6.46 37.66 26.74
C GLY A 20 -6.59 37.41 28.26
N THR A 21 -6.27 36.22 28.74
CA THR A 21 -6.12 35.86 30.13
C THR A 21 -4.93 34.94 30.36
N THR A 22 -4.13 35.29 31.30
CA THR A 22 -2.80 34.83 31.71
C THR A 22 -2.76 33.47 32.42
N ASP A 23 -3.72 32.58 32.23
CA ASP A 23 -3.66 31.23 32.82
C ASP A 23 -3.51 30.16 31.71
N LEU A 24 -2.32 29.53 31.69
CA LEU A 24 -2.07 28.33 30.92
C LEU A 24 -2.97 27.17 31.39
N PRO A 25 -3.47 26.32 30.45
CA PRO A 25 -4.19 25.12 30.84
C PRO A 25 -3.31 24.23 31.72
N VAL A 26 -3.92 23.51 32.63
CA VAL A 26 -3.23 22.52 33.47
C VAL A 26 -2.81 21.35 32.61
N ASP A 27 -1.56 20.89 32.75
CA ASP A 27 -1.05 19.71 32.00
C ASP A 27 -1.98 18.49 32.25
N PRO A 28 -2.66 17.98 31.23
CA PRO A 28 -3.58 16.83 31.33
C PRO A 28 -2.88 15.54 31.80
N PHE A 29 -1.57 15.44 31.62
CA PHE A 29 -0.79 14.26 31.97
C PHE A 29 0.03 14.43 33.28
N ARG A 30 -0.28 15.43 34.07
CA ARG A 30 0.43 15.74 35.31
C ARG A 30 0.50 14.56 36.30
N GLU A 31 -0.58 13.80 36.42
CA GLU A 31 -0.64 12.65 37.31
C GLU A 31 0.29 11.51 36.84
N ARG A 32 0.34 11.26 35.51
CA ARG A 32 1.28 10.31 34.93
C ARG A 32 2.73 10.68 35.19
N GLU A 33 3.08 11.98 35.05
CA GLU A 33 4.43 12.45 35.28
C GLU A 33 4.80 12.38 36.80
N ALA A 34 3.85 12.65 37.68
CA ALA A 34 4.06 12.55 39.11
C ALA A 34 4.26 11.11 39.63
N GLN A 35 3.68 10.12 38.93
CA GLN A 35 3.90 8.71 39.24
C GLN A 35 5.27 8.19 38.79
N ASN A 36 5.81 8.77 37.72
CA ASN A 36 7.04 8.30 37.09
C ASN A 36 8.32 8.99 37.54
N TYR A 37 8.23 10.17 38.19
CA TYR A 37 9.39 11.00 38.54
C TYR A 37 9.25 11.63 39.92
N GLU A 38 10.31 11.63 40.71
CA GLU A 38 10.34 12.29 42.03
C GLU A 38 10.18 13.81 41.94
N ASN A 39 10.74 14.44 40.89
CA ASN A 39 10.61 15.86 40.58
C ASN A 39 9.92 16.02 39.22
N PRO A 40 8.58 15.90 39.16
CA PRO A 40 7.86 15.92 37.93
C PRO A 40 7.92 17.31 37.28
N ILE A 41 8.19 17.31 35.96
CA ILE A 41 8.07 18.46 35.06
C ILE A 41 6.91 18.21 34.09
N PRO A 42 6.36 19.25 33.43
CA PRO A 42 5.27 19.08 32.50
C PRO A 42 5.57 18.05 31.42
N SER A 43 4.53 17.34 30.98
CA SER A 43 4.61 16.29 29.97
C SER A 43 5.19 16.80 28.62
N ARG A 44 5.68 15.91 27.80
CA ARG A 44 6.18 16.28 26.46
C ARG A 44 5.08 16.89 25.61
N GLU A 45 3.88 16.33 25.71
CA GLU A 45 2.69 16.77 25.01
C GLU A 45 2.35 18.22 25.37
N PHE A 46 2.36 18.53 26.65
CA PHE A 46 2.08 19.88 27.14
C PHE A 46 3.19 20.88 26.77
N ILE A 47 4.46 20.48 26.81
CA ILE A 47 5.58 21.33 26.34
C ILE A 47 5.43 21.64 24.85
N LEU A 48 5.04 20.66 24.00
CA LEU A 48 4.80 20.88 22.58
C LEU A 48 3.65 21.86 22.33
N GLU A 49 2.58 21.78 23.12
CA GLU A 49 1.45 22.69 23.06
C GLU A 49 1.86 24.12 23.41
N VAL A 50 2.63 24.28 24.48
CA VAL A 50 3.18 25.57 24.88
C VAL A 50 4.09 26.15 23.79
N VAL A 51 5.00 25.35 23.22
CA VAL A 51 5.86 25.78 22.11
C VAL A 51 5.04 26.15 20.87
N ARG A 52 3.92 25.46 20.63
CA ARG A 52 2.97 25.80 19.54
C ARG A 52 2.28 27.15 19.77
N GLY A 53 2.09 27.57 21.00
CA GLY A 53 1.51 28.88 21.35
C GLY A 53 2.43 30.07 21.02
N PHE A 54 3.74 29.91 20.98
CA PHE A 54 4.67 31.00 20.65
C PHE A 54 4.67 31.27 19.13
N SER A 55 4.77 32.54 18.76
CA SER A 55 4.86 32.97 17.36
C SER A 55 6.26 32.82 16.74
N ALA A 56 7.29 32.64 17.56
CA ALA A 56 8.70 32.54 17.16
C ALA A 56 9.41 31.43 17.96
N PRO A 57 10.59 30.94 17.51
CA PRO A 57 11.40 30.00 18.28
C PRO A 57 11.71 30.50 19.68
N VAL A 58 11.54 29.68 20.71
CA VAL A 58 11.59 30.01 22.12
C VAL A 58 12.84 29.41 22.77
N ASN A 59 13.49 30.17 23.66
CA ASN A 59 14.63 29.66 24.40
C ASN A 59 14.20 28.92 25.68
N ARG A 60 15.13 28.20 26.33
CA ARG A 60 14.83 27.39 27.49
C ARG A 60 14.34 28.25 28.68
N ASP A 61 14.91 29.42 28.88
CA ASP A 61 14.55 30.31 30.02
C ASP A 61 13.13 30.84 29.85
N GLN A 62 12.74 31.16 28.62
CA GLN A 62 11.36 31.55 28.30
C GLN A 62 10.40 30.40 28.56
N LEU A 63 10.76 29.16 28.12
CA LEU A 63 9.95 27.97 28.40
C LEU A 63 9.86 27.67 29.91
N PHE A 64 10.94 27.80 30.65
CA PHE A 64 10.97 27.63 32.10
C PHE A 64 10.01 28.57 32.78
N THR A 65 10.01 29.85 32.37
CA THR A 65 9.13 30.88 32.91
C THR A 65 7.66 30.61 32.53
N GLU A 66 7.40 30.29 31.28
CA GLU A 66 6.03 30.04 30.77
C GLU A 66 5.41 28.80 31.39
N LEU A 67 6.19 27.75 31.58
CA LEU A 67 5.77 26.50 32.24
C LEU A 67 5.64 26.66 33.75
N LYS A 68 5.89 27.87 34.32
CA LYS A 68 5.80 28.21 35.74
C LYS A 68 6.63 27.28 36.64
N LEU A 69 7.79 26.79 36.13
CA LEU A 69 8.71 25.93 36.85
C LEU A 69 9.54 26.73 37.87
N GLN A 70 10.01 26.07 38.93
CA GLN A 70 10.78 26.73 39.99
C GLN A 70 11.95 25.82 40.43
N GLY A 71 13.06 26.46 40.80
CA GLY A 71 14.23 25.78 41.32
C GLY A 71 15.14 25.16 40.25
N GLU A 72 16.33 24.78 40.69
CA GLU A 72 17.40 24.30 39.83
C GLU A 72 17.13 22.87 39.32
N ASP A 73 16.47 22.03 40.16
CA ASP A 73 16.12 20.66 39.80
C ASP A 73 15.12 20.58 38.64
N GLN A 74 14.07 21.43 38.67
CA GLN A 74 13.10 21.49 37.58
C GLN A 74 13.71 22.12 36.31
N TYR A 75 14.65 23.06 36.46
CA TYR A 75 15.37 23.63 35.34
C TYR A 75 16.25 22.57 34.65
N GLU A 76 16.98 21.77 35.41
CA GLU A 76 17.76 20.66 34.88
C GLU A 76 16.87 19.55 34.30
N GLY A 77 15.73 19.27 34.95
CA GLY A 77 14.72 18.37 34.43
C GLY A 77 14.20 18.80 33.03
N LEU A 78 13.82 20.09 32.90
CA LEU A 78 13.40 20.66 31.64
C LEU A 78 14.53 20.58 30.57
N ARG A 79 15.76 20.84 30.94
CA ARG A 79 16.91 20.73 30.05
C ARG A 79 17.06 19.32 29.48
N ARG A 80 16.95 18.29 30.34
CA ARG A 80 17.04 16.88 29.94
C ARG A 80 15.87 16.49 29.03
N ARG A 81 14.65 16.92 29.37
CA ARG A 81 13.46 16.64 28.59
C ARG A 81 13.50 17.31 27.21
N LEU A 82 13.88 18.58 27.13
CA LEU A 82 14.05 19.28 25.83
C LEU A 82 15.12 18.64 24.95
N ARG A 83 16.23 18.16 25.52
CA ARG A 83 17.23 17.39 24.76
C ARG A 83 16.70 16.06 24.26
N ALA A 84 15.91 15.35 25.09
CA ALA A 84 15.28 14.12 24.65
C ALA A 84 14.27 14.40 23.52
N MET A 85 13.42 15.44 23.66
CA MET A 85 12.48 15.85 22.63
C MET A 85 13.18 16.30 21.32
N GLU A 86 14.33 16.94 21.45
CA GLU A 86 15.17 17.29 20.30
C GLU A 86 15.74 16.03 19.62
N ARG A 87 16.30 15.10 20.41
CA ARG A 87 16.82 13.82 19.90
C ARG A 87 15.72 13.05 19.17
N ASP A 88 14.52 12.99 19.73
CA ASP A 88 13.38 12.27 19.17
C ASP A 88 12.65 13.08 18.08
N GLY A 89 13.24 14.20 17.62
CA GLY A 89 12.74 15.03 16.51
C GLY A 89 11.43 15.76 16.81
N GLN A 90 10.96 15.79 18.05
CA GLN A 90 9.75 16.53 18.46
C GLN A 90 9.99 18.03 18.46
N LEU A 91 11.22 18.47 18.73
CA LEU A 91 11.68 19.86 18.70
C LEU A 91 12.96 19.97 17.87
N VAL A 92 13.23 21.16 17.33
CA VAL A 92 14.48 21.50 16.66
C VAL A 92 15.20 22.60 17.46
N TYR A 93 16.45 22.34 17.83
CA TYR A 93 17.29 23.37 18.44
C TYR A 93 18.02 24.19 17.36
N THR A 94 17.69 25.46 17.28
CA THR A 94 18.18 26.36 16.23
C THR A 94 19.56 26.92 16.56
N ARG A 95 20.28 27.46 15.56
CA ARG A 95 21.58 28.15 15.75
C ARG A 95 21.49 29.34 16.71
N ARG A 96 20.31 29.87 16.96
CA ARG A 96 20.06 30.97 17.91
C ARG A 96 19.76 30.47 19.32
N GLN A 97 20.05 29.20 19.62
CA GLN A 97 19.82 28.56 20.91
C GLN A 97 18.34 28.57 21.37
N CYS A 98 17.42 28.47 20.41
CA CYS A 98 16.00 28.41 20.63
C CYS A 98 15.42 27.09 20.13
N TYR A 99 14.32 26.64 20.74
CA TYR A 99 13.53 25.48 20.33
C TYR A 99 12.37 25.92 19.44
N ALA A 100 12.07 25.14 18.42
CA ALA A 100 10.95 25.34 17.52
C ALA A 100 10.37 23.99 17.10
N LEU A 101 9.11 23.98 16.68
CA LEU A 101 8.49 22.82 16.07
C LEU A 101 9.07 22.60 14.65
N PRO A 102 9.33 21.35 14.25
CA PRO A 102 9.84 21.05 12.89
C PRO A 102 8.98 21.66 11.79
N GLU A 103 7.64 21.56 11.92
CA GLU A 103 6.67 22.05 10.94
C GLU A 103 6.81 23.55 10.67
N ARG A 104 7.20 24.34 11.66
CA ARG A 104 7.42 25.79 11.53
C ARG A 104 8.69 26.16 10.78
N LEU A 105 9.57 25.18 10.58
CA LEU A 105 10.81 25.34 9.86
C LEU A 105 10.76 24.66 8.49
N ASP A 106 9.57 24.29 8.02
CA ASP A 106 9.34 23.51 6.80
C ASP A 106 10.17 22.21 6.78
N LEU A 107 10.27 21.57 7.96
CA LEU A 107 10.99 20.31 8.14
C LEU A 107 9.99 19.16 8.21
N ILE A 108 10.27 18.13 7.42
CA ILE A 108 9.45 16.93 7.26
C ILE A 108 10.21 15.75 7.86
N LYS A 109 9.53 14.96 8.69
CA LYS A 109 10.03 13.68 9.17
C LYS A 109 9.64 12.58 8.21
N GLY A 110 10.49 11.57 8.08
CA GLY A 110 10.18 10.43 7.23
C GLY A 110 11.29 9.40 7.16
N HIS A 111 10.98 8.27 6.53
CA HIS A 111 11.91 7.18 6.34
C HIS A 111 12.63 7.27 5.00
N VAL A 112 13.93 6.99 5.01
CA VAL A 112 14.77 6.94 3.82
C VAL A 112 14.47 5.66 3.03
N ILE A 113 14.19 5.81 1.75
CA ILE A 113 14.06 4.73 0.79
C ILE A 113 15.20 4.89 -0.22
N GLY A 114 16.18 4.00 -0.17
CA GLY A 114 17.29 3.99 -1.12
C GLY A 114 16.89 3.49 -2.51
N HIS A 115 17.71 3.78 -3.51
CA HIS A 115 17.57 3.31 -4.87
C HIS A 115 18.91 2.78 -5.38
N LYS A 116 18.88 1.72 -6.19
CA LYS A 116 20.09 1.06 -6.72
C LYS A 116 21.05 2.00 -7.45
N ASP A 117 20.54 3.08 -8.05
CA ASP A 117 21.38 4.07 -8.74
C ASP A 117 22.02 5.10 -7.77
N GLY A 118 21.97 4.85 -6.45
CA GLY A 118 22.61 5.63 -5.42
C GLY A 118 21.92 6.94 -5.02
N PHE A 119 20.76 7.26 -5.59
CA PHE A 119 19.85 8.28 -5.05
C PHE A 119 18.79 7.62 -4.14
N GLY A 120 17.93 8.40 -3.51
CA GLY A 120 16.87 7.85 -2.66
C GLY A 120 15.67 8.79 -2.57
N PHE A 121 14.76 8.43 -1.70
CA PHE A 121 13.58 9.22 -1.37
C PHE A 121 13.42 9.28 0.15
N VAL A 122 12.70 10.28 0.63
CA VAL A 122 12.16 10.27 1.98
C VAL A 122 10.65 10.22 1.88
N ARG A 123 10.07 9.22 2.50
CA ARG A 123 8.62 9.10 2.66
C ARG A 123 8.22 9.83 3.93
N PRO A 124 7.40 10.89 3.83
CA PRO A 124 6.91 11.62 4.99
C PRO A 124 6.08 10.74 5.93
N GLU A 125 6.21 10.96 7.23
CA GLU A 125 5.36 10.35 8.26
C GLU A 125 3.91 10.79 8.05
N GLY A 126 2.96 9.85 8.13
CA GLY A 126 1.52 10.13 7.95
C GLY A 126 1.06 10.30 6.50
N SER A 127 1.97 10.26 5.51
CA SER A 127 1.60 10.33 4.08
C SER A 127 1.00 9.02 3.55
N GLY A 128 0.86 8.01 4.39
CA GLY A 128 0.48 6.67 3.98
C GLY A 128 1.50 6.11 2.98
N MET A 129 1.03 5.32 2.02
CA MET A 129 1.92 4.75 1.00
C MET A 129 1.85 5.48 -0.36
N ALA A 130 1.35 6.70 -0.39
CA ALA A 130 1.28 7.49 -1.60
C ALA A 130 2.68 7.98 -2.00
N ARG A 131 3.25 7.41 -3.06
CA ARG A 131 4.56 7.81 -3.62
C ARG A 131 4.61 9.26 -4.11
N GLN A 132 3.47 9.92 -4.24
CA GLN A 132 3.38 11.30 -4.72
C GLN A 132 3.98 12.32 -3.75
N ASP A 133 4.03 11.99 -2.46
CA ASP A 133 4.58 12.86 -1.42
C ASP A 133 6.06 12.61 -1.13
N ASP A 134 6.64 11.57 -1.71
CA ASP A 134 8.04 11.21 -1.50
C ASP A 134 8.97 12.36 -1.95
N LEU A 135 9.95 12.71 -1.10
CA LEU A 135 10.95 13.73 -1.38
C LEU A 135 12.19 13.07 -1.98
N LEU A 136 12.63 13.51 -3.16
CA LEU A 136 13.85 13.01 -3.81
C LEU A 136 15.09 13.37 -3.00
N LEU A 137 15.91 12.39 -2.67
CA LEU A 137 17.26 12.57 -2.12
C LEU A 137 18.31 12.33 -3.20
N PRO A 138 19.03 13.36 -3.66
CA PRO A 138 20.15 13.16 -4.58
C PRO A 138 21.26 12.29 -3.98
N SER A 139 22.04 11.61 -4.81
CA SER A 139 23.09 10.66 -4.39
C SER A 139 24.09 11.25 -3.36
N HIS A 140 24.35 12.56 -3.41
CA HIS A 140 25.24 13.19 -2.43
C HIS A 140 24.62 13.28 -1.02
N GLN A 141 23.30 13.25 -0.88
CA GLN A 141 22.58 13.18 0.40
C GLN A 141 22.55 11.74 0.96
N MET A 142 22.55 10.74 0.07
CA MET A 142 22.54 9.33 0.46
C MET A 142 23.85 8.81 1.07
N ARG A 143 24.96 9.58 0.93
CA ARG A 143 26.28 9.14 1.45
C ARG A 143 26.33 8.96 2.97
N GLY A 144 25.53 9.70 3.72
CA GLY A 144 25.52 9.66 5.18
C GLY A 144 24.34 8.93 5.80
N VAL A 145 23.48 8.35 4.96
CA VAL A 145 22.26 7.63 5.37
C VAL A 145 22.11 6.38 4.54
N ILE A 146 21.34 5.42 5.06
CA ILE A 146 20.97 4.19 4.34
C ILE A 146 19.45 4.04 4.29
N HIS A 147 18.99 3.08 3.49
CA HIS A 147 17.60 2.67 3.49
C HIS A 147 17.13 2.30 4.92
N GLY A 148 15.94 2.75 5.30
CA GLY A 148 15.35 2.50 6.62
C GLY A 148 15.66 3.56 7.68
N ASP A 149 16.66 4.44 7.48
CA ASP A 149 16.94 5.54 8.42
C ASP A 149 15.73 6.46 8.57
N TYR A 150 15.43 6.88 9.80
CA TYR A 150 14.40 7.88 10.08
C TYR A 150 15.05 9.27 10.18
N VAL A 151 14.62 10.19 9.35
CA VAL A 151 15.31 11.46 9.13
C VAL A 151 14.39 12.66 9.21
N LEU A 152 15.00 13.82 9.49
CA LEU A 152 14.40 15.13 9.37
C LEU A 152 14.94 15.81 8.10
N VAL A 153 14.05 16.21 7.19
CA VAL A 153 14.39 16.71 5.86
C VAL A 153 13.77 18.07 5.63
N GLN A 154 14.52 18.96 4.99
CA GLN A 154 14.04 20.24 4.47
C GLN A 154 13.82 20.13 2.95
N VAL A 155 12.71 20.66 2.45
CA VAL A 155 12.50 20.82 1.00
C VAL A 155 13.50 21.86 0.49
N ALA A 156 14.41 21.44 -0.38
CA ALA A 156 15.48 22.29 -0.91
C ALA A 156 15.14 22.91 -2.28
N GLY A 157 14.21 22.31 -3.01
CA GLY A 157 13.83 22.76 -4.34
C GLY A 157 12.96 21.74 -5.06
N VAL A 158 12.90 21.89 -6.37
CA VAL A 158 12.19 20.97 -7.28
C VAL A 158 13.15 20.59 -8.41
N ASP A 159 13.23 19.31 -8.73
CA ASP A 159 14.09 18.81 -9.80
C ASP A 159 13.53 19.17 -11.20
N LYS A 160 14.30 18.85 -12.25
CA LYS A 160 13.91 19.12 -13.65
C LYS A 160 12.63 18.37 -14.10
N ARG A 161 12.19 17.38 -13.33
CA ARG A 161 11.00 16.58 -13.58
C ARG A 161 9.80 16.98 -12.69
N GLY A 162 9.93 18.08 -11.91
CA GLY A 162 8.87 18.57 -11.04
C GLY A 162 8.79 17.88 -9.67
N ARG A 163 9.73 16.98 -9.29
CA ARG A 163 9.74 16.29 -8.00
C ARG A 163 10.38 17.16 -6.93
N ARG A 164 9.79 17.22 -5.75
CA ARG A 164 10.36 17.94 -4.59
C ARG A 164 11.67 17.30 -4.17
N GLU A 165 12.73 18.09 -4.08
CA GLU A 165 14.06 17.65 -3.66
C GLU A 165 14.27 17.93 -2.17
N GLY A 166 14.68 16.91 -1.42
CA GLY A 166 14.94 16.94 0.01
C GLY A 166 16.43 17.13 0.33
N ARG A 167 16.70 17.87 1.40
CA ARG A 167 18.01 17.95 2.03
C ARG A 167 17.93 17.45 3.46
N ILE A 168 18.71 16.42 3.81
CA ILE A 168 18.76 15.88 5.17
C ILE A 168 19.34 16.92 6.10
N VAL A 169 18.59 17.24 7.14
CA VAL A 169 18.98 18.13 8.21
C VAL A 169 19.56 17.33 9.37
N ARG A 170 18.94 16.18 9.70
CA ARG A 170 19.36 15.32 10.80
C ARG A 170 18.85 13.89 10.61
N VAL A 171 19.63 12.92 11.04
CA VAL A 171 19.15 11.55 11.28
C VAL A 171 18.58 11.52 12.68
N LEU A 172 17.30 11.13 12.80
CA LEU A 172 16.58 11.03 14.07
C LEU A 172 16.80 9.66 14.70
N GLN A 173 16.73 8.63 13.86
CA GLN A 173 16.99 7.25 14.25
C GLN A 173 17.74 6.57 13.10
N GLU A 174 18.86 5.98 13.44
CA GLU A 174 19.62 5.15 12.51
C GLU A 174 18.93 3.79 12.36
N TYR A 175 18.89 3.27 11.15
CA TYR A 175 18.47 1.89 10.92
C TYR A 175 19.41 0.95 11.68
N SER A 176 18.85 0.16 12.57
CA SER A 176 19.57 -0.78 13.44
C SER A 176 19.39 -2.24 13.00
N GLY A 177 18.71 -2.47 11.87
CA GLY A 177 18.54 -3.81 11.31
C GLY A 177 19.83 -4.41 10.81
N GLN A 178 19.80 -5.72 10.69
CA GLN A 178 20.91 -6.51 10.12
C GLN A 178 20.94 -6.34 8.60
N ILE A 179 22.14 -6.22 8.04
CA ILE A 179 22.33 -6.11 6.59
C ILE A 179 22.90 -7.44 6.09
N VAL A 180 22.17 -8.07 5.17
CA VAL A 180 22.65 -9.25 4.47
C VAL A 180 23.43 -8.84 3.24
N GLY A 181 24.51 -9.55 2.94
CA GLY A 181 25.29 -9.30 1.75
C GLY A 181 26.39 -10.32 1.54
N ARG A 182 27.09 -10.18 0.43
CA ARG A 182 28.19 -11.08 0.06
C ARG A 182 29.52 -10.53 0.46
N TYR A 183 30.30 -11.40 1.10
CA TYR A 183 31.63 -11.07 1.58
C TYR A 183 32.69 -11.27 0.48
N PHE A 184 33.51 -10.25 0.27
CA PHE A 184 34.63 -10.25 -0.67
C PHE A 184 35.91 -9.80 0.01
N ILE A 185 37.05 -10.18 -0.59
CA ILE A 185 38.37 -9.69 -0.18
C ILE A 185 39.08 -9.17 -1.41
N GLU A 186 39.48 -7.88 -1.36
CA GLU A 186 40.24 -7.21 -2.41
C GLU A 186 41.43 -6.49 -1.74
N ASP A 187 42.65 -6.73 -2.23
CA ASP A 187 43.87 -6.15 -1.69
C ASP A 187 44.08 -6.37 -0.15
N GLY A 188 43.57 -7.49 0.38
CA GLY A 188 43.61 -7.83 1.80
C GLY A 188 42.53 -7.15 2.66
N MET A 189 41.79 -6.22 2.11
CA MET A 189 40.63 -5.62 2.77
C MET A 189 39.37 -6.47 2.54
N GLY A 190 38.62 -6.73 3.61
CA GLY A 190 37.33 -7.37 3.53
C GLY A 190 36.24 -6.33 3.34
N PHE A 191 35.26 -6.62 2.51
CA PHE A 191 34.05 -5.80 2.36
C PHE A 191 32.84 -6.69 2.08
N VAL A 192 31.67 -6.18 2.40
CA VAL A 192 30.40 -6.81 2.11
C VAL A 192 29.62 -5.93 1.17
N VAL A 193 29.19 -6.52 0.05
CA VAL A 193 28.24 -5.93 -0.90
C VAL A 193 26.83 -6.32 -0.44
N PRO A 194 25.98 -5.36 -0.02
CA PRO A 194 24.62 -5.67 0.40
C PRO A 194 23.80 -6.31 -0.72
N ASP A 195 23.00 -7.33 -0.40
CA ASP A 195 22.03 -7.93 -1.34
C ASP A 195 20.80 -7.04 -1.55
N ASP A 196 20.48 -6.20 -0.56
CA ASP A 196 19.46 -5.16 -0.74
C ASP A 196 19.96 -4.05 -1.64
N SER A 197 19.52 -4.02 -2.88
CA SER A 197 19.88 -2.99 -3.87
C SER A 197 19.54 -1.55 -3.45
N ARG A 198 18.70 -1.37 -2.42
CA ARG A 198 18.40 -0.07 -1.81
C ARG A 198 19.55 0.48 -0.97
N ILE A 199 20.51 -0.40 -0.59
CA ILE A 199 21.74 -0.04 0.11
C ILE A 199 22.88 -0.10 -0.90
N SER A 200 23.20 1.03 -1.51
CA SER A 200 24.19 1.13 -2.59
C SER A 200 25.65 1.31 -2.10
N GLN A 201 25.89 1.19 -0.81
CA GLN A 201 27.22 1.40 -0.19
C GLN A 201 27.81 0.06 0.29
N ASP A 202 29.03 -0.24 -0.16
CA ASP A 202 29.78 -1.39 0.37
C ASP A 202 30.21 -1.13 1.82
N ILE A 203 30.20 -2.18 2.64
CA ILE A 203 30.52 -2.13 4.05
C ILE A 203 31.91 -2.76 4.26
N VAL A 204 32.86 -1.97 4.75
CA VAL A 204 34.22 -2.48 5.05
C VAL A 204 34.19 -3.33 6.31
N ILE A 205 34.83 -4.50 6.25
CA ILE A 205 34.92 -5.44 7.36
C ILE A 205 36.38 -5.55 7.82
N PRO A 206 36.70 -5.04 9.02
CA PRO A 206 38.03 -5.21 9.61
C PRO A 206 38.43 -6.67 9.77
N GLN A 207 39.71 -6.95 9.83
CA GLN A 207 40.23 -8.32 9.86
C GLN A 207 39.75 -9.11 11.09
N ASP A 208 39.64 -8.46 12.21
CA ASP A 208 39.17 -9.02 13.50
C ASP A 208 37.63 -9.18 13.56
N ALA A 209 36.89 -8.58 12.62
CA ALA A 209 35.43 -8.62 12.56
C ALA A 209 34.86 -9.59 11.51
N ARG A 210 35.69 -10.45 10.91
CA ARG A 210 35.32 -11.31 9.77
C ARG A 210 34.57 -12.59 10.16
N MET A 211 34.58 -12.98 11.42
CA MET A 211 33.91 -14.19 11.94
C MET A 211 34.21 -15.48 11.14
N GLY A 212 35.39 -15.59 10.52
CA GLY A 212 35.79 -16.76 9.71
C GLY A 212 35.12 -16.85 8.33
N ALA A 213 34.43 -15.81 7.88
CA ALA A 213 33.79 -15.77 6.56
C ALA A 213 34.83 -15.94 5.43
N ARG A 214 34.44 -16.70 4.42
CA ARG A 214 35.22 -16.94 3.20
C ARG A 214 34.67 -16.07 2.06
N MET A 215 35.52 -15.80 1.09
CA MET A 215 35.12 -15.06 -0.13
C MET A 215 33.91 -15.75 -0.79
N GLY A 216 32.88 -14.99 -1.09
CA GLY A 216 31.61 -15.46 -1.69
C GLY A 216 30.56 -15.93 -0.68
N ASN A 217 30.87 -15.99 0.63
CA ASN A 217 29.84 -16.33 1.60
C ASN A 217 28.80 -15.21 1.71
N VAL A 218 27.55 -15.61 1.90
CA VAL A 218 26.47 -14.75 2.37
C VAL A 218 26.61 -14.56 3.86
N VAL A 219 26.62 -13.32 4.30
CA VAL A 219 26.86 -12.96 5.71
C VAL A 219 25.87 -11.91 6.17
N VAL A 220 25.61 -11.89 7.47
CA VAL A 220 24.85 -10.85 8.14
C VAL A 220 25.82 -9.89 8.80
N VAL A 221 25.63 -8.60 8.55
CA VAL A 221 26.52 -7.54 9.03
C VAL A 221 25.75 -6.54 9.88
N GLU A 222 26.36 -6.12 10.97
CA GLU A 222 25.94 -5.00 11.78
C GLU A 222 26.88 -3.82 11.54
N ILE A 223 26.35 -2.65 11.21
CA ILE A 223 27.16 -1.43 11.01
C ILE A 223 27.66 -0.94 12.37
N THR A 224 28.99 -0.85 12.49
CA THR A 224 29.64 -0.30 13.68
C THR A 224 29.99 1.18 13.51
N GLN A 225 30.22 1.61 12.27
CA GLN A 225 30.51 3.01 11.94
C GLN A 225 29.82 3.37 10.62
N ARG A 226 29.01 4.42 10.64
CA ARG A 226 28.33 4.93 9.44
C ARG A 226 29.30 5.57 8.47
N ALA A 227 28.95 5.46 7.19
CA ALA A 227 29.71 6.13 6.14
C ALA A 227 29.67 7.65 6.32
N THR A 228 30.75 8.28 5.93
CA THR A 228 30.90 9.75 5.90
C THR A 228 31.22 10.20 4.48
N ARG A 229 31.40 11.50 4.27
CA ARG A 229 31.86 12.00 2.96
C ARG A 229 33.23 11.49 2.55
N GLN A 230 34.04 11.03 3.49
CA GLN A 230 35.45 10.64 3.28
C GLN A 230 35.70 9.13 3.46
N TYR A 231 34.87 8.44 4.22
CA TYR A 231 35.06 7.02 4.59
C TYR A 231 33.79 6.22 4.33
N ASN A 232 33.97 4.99 3.86
CA ASN A 232 32.91 4.01 3.70
C ASN A 232 32.39 3.56 5.08
N ALA A 233 31.19 2.95 5.09
CA ALA A 233 30.67 2.30 6.30
C ALA A 233 31.60 1.18 6.77
N VAL A 234 31.72 1.00 8.07
CA VAL A 234 32.46 -0.11 8.68
C VAL A 234 31.46 -0.97 9.46
N GLY A 235 31.57 -2.27 9.30
CA GLY A 235 30.70 -3.24 9.97
C GLY A 235 31.47 -4.42 10.56
N LYS A 236 30.75 -5.24 11.31
CA LYS A 236 31.20 -6.55 11.78
C LYS A 236 30.25 -7.62 11.27
N ILE A 237 30.77 -8.76 10.88
CA ILE A 237 29.97 -9.94 10.57
C ILE A 237 29.45 -10.52 11.89
N VAL A 238 28.14 -10.72 11.99
CA VAL A 238 27.47 -11.28 13.17
C VAL A 238 26.97 -12.71 12.92
N GLU A 239 26.82 -13.09 11.65
CA GLU A 239 26.41 -14.43 11.24
C GLU A 239 26.96 -14.75 9.85
N VAL A 240 27.36 -16.01 9.63
CA VAL A 240 27.73 -16.52 8.31
C VAL A 240 26.66 -17.52 7.88
N LEU A 241 25.83 -17.14 6.89
CA LEU A 241 24.71 -17.97 6.42
C LEU A 241 25.16 -19.15 5.56
N GLY A 242 26.25 -19.00 4.80
CA GLY A 242 26.78 -20.05 3.97
C GLY A 242 27.15 -19.61 2.56
N GLU A 243 27.11 -20.56 1.61
CA GLU A 243 27.40 -20.31 0.20
C GLU A 243 26.16 -19.72 -0.50
N ASN A 244 26.34 -18.76 -1.40
CA ASN A 244 25.27 -18.04 -2.07
C ASN A 244 24.28 -18.93 -2.84
N MET A 245 24.76 -20.06 -3.37
CA MET A 245 23.94 -20.99 -4.17
C MET A 245 23.46 -22.21 -3.35
N ALA A 246 23.55 -22.16 -2.01
CA ALA A 246 22.97 -23.20 -1.18
C ALA A 246 21.45 -23.20 -1.27
N PRO A 247 20.79 -24.37 -1.41
CA PRO A 247 19.33 -24.44 -1.48
C PRO A 247 18.66 -23.79 -0.26
N GLY A 248 17.71 -22.87 -0.48
CA GLY A 248 17.01 -22.11 0.55
C GLY A 248 17.70 -20.79 0.96
N MET A 249 18.88 -20.50 0.41
CA MET A 249 19.61 -19.27 0.72
C MET A 249 18.83 -18.02 0.29
N GLU A 250 18.08 -18.10 -0.80
CA GLU A 250 17.20 -17.06 -1.30
C GLU A 250 16.14 -16.65 -0.27
N ILE A 251 15.60 -17.63 0.49
CA ILE A 251 14.62 -17.38 1.56
C ILE A 251 15.33 -16.78 2.77
N GLU A 252 16.50 -17.30 3.18
CA GLU A 252 17.29 -16.77 4.29
C GLU A 252 17.69 -15.31 4.08
N ILE A 253 18.08 -14.95 2.84
CA ILE A 253 18.37 -13.59 2.43
C ILE A 253 17.09 -12.73 2.53
N ALA A 254 15.97 -13.20 1.97
CA ALA A 254 14.71 -12.45 1.96
C ALA A 254 14.18 -12.20 3.38
N LEU A 255 14.21 -13.19 4.27
CA LEU A 255 13.77 -13.05 5.66
C LEU A 255 14.45 -11.88 6.37
N ARG A 256 15.76 -11.71 6.16
CA ARG A 256 16.53 -10.64 6.80
C ARG A 256 16.42 -9.32 6.04
N THR A 257 16.44 -9.35 4.71
CA THR A 257 16.32 -8.14 3.87
C THR A 257 15.00 -7.41 4.08
N TYR A 258 13.94 -8.17 4.34
CA TYR A 258 12.59 -7.64 4.56
C TYR A 258 12.20 -7.60 6.04
N ASP A 259 13.13 -7.84 6.97
CA ASP A 259 12.88 -7.89 8.42
C ASP A 259 11.67 -8.78 8.79
N ILE A 260 11.55 -9.94 8.15
CA ILE A 260 10.48 -10.90 8.45
C ILE A 260 10.83 -11.69 9.71
N PRO A 261 9.99 -11.61 10.77
CA PRO A 261 10.22 -12.39 11.99
C PRO A 261 10.11 -13.89 11.69
N HIS A 262 11.19 -14.63 11.91
CA HIS A 262 11.27 -16.09 11.63
C HIS A 262 11.71 -16.94 12.82
N VAL A 263 12.19 -16.29 13.88
CA VAL A 263 12.53 -16.93 15.15
C VAL A 263 11.44 -16.62 16.17
N TRP A 264 11.04 -17.59 16.99
CA TRP A 264 10.06 -17.38 18.05
C TRP A 264 10.73 -16.79 19.29
N PRO A 265 10.16 -15.71 19.89
CA PRO A 265 10.62 -15.20 21.19
C PRO A 265 10.43 -16.25 22.32
N ALA A 266 11.34 -16.27 23.29
CA ALA A 266 11.28 -17.20 24.40
C ALA A 266 9.97 -17.15 25.21
N GLU A 267 9.32 -15.98 25.28
CA GLU A 267 8.02 -15.78 25.92
C GLU A 267 6.90 -16.52 25.16
N VAL A 268 6.98 -16.55 23.84
CA VAL A 268 6.05 -17.29 22.97
C VAL A 268 6.24 -18.79 23.18
N GLU A 269 7.49 -19.27 23.17
CA GLU A 269 7.81 -20.68 23.40
C GLU A 269 7.31 -21.16 24.76
N LYS A 270 7.48 -20.36 25.82
CA LYS A 270 6.94 -20.65 27.16
C LYS A 270 5.42 -20.74 27.15
N GLN A 271 4.74 -19.84 26.46
CA GLN A 271 3.28 -19.85 26.37
C GLN A 271 2.80 -21.10 25.59
N VAL A 272 3.45 -21.43 24.49
CA VAL A 272 3.16 -22.60 23.65
C VAL A 272 3.34 -23.90 24.44
N ALA A 273 4.38 -24.01 25.24
CA ALA A 273 4.66 -25.20 26.06
C ALA A 273 3.54 -25.52 27.07
N THR A 274 2.65 -24.58 27.37
CA THR A 274 1.49 -24.78 28.25
C THR A 274 0.27 -25.35 27.50
N LEU A 275 0.28 -25.32 26.17
CA LEU A 275 -0.85 -25.79 25.36
C LEU A 275 -0.85 -27.33 25.30
N LYS A 276 -2.04 -27.92 25.37
CA LYS A 276 -2.24 -29.35 25.16
C LYS A 276 -2.62 -29.59 23.70
N GLU A 277 -2.37 -30.77 23.17
CA GLU A 277 -2.72 -31.15 21.81
C GLU A 277 -4.23 -31.26 21.57
N GLU A 278 -5.00 -31.49 22.62
CA GLU A 278 -6.45 -31.63 22.57
C GLU A 278 -7.19 -30.38 23.08
N VAL A 279 -8.37 -30.14 22.52
CA VAL A 279 -9.25 -29.05 22.96
C VAL A 279 -9.77 -29.35 24.37
N PRO A 280 -9.55 -28.47 25.36
CA PRO A 280 -10.06 -28.68 26.72
C PRO A 280 -11.57 -28.78 26.78
N GLU A 281 -12.12 -29.68 27.61
CA GLU A 281 -13.58 -29.83 27.76
C GLU A 281 -14.28 -28.56 28.27
N GLU A 282 -13.56 -27.77 29.09
CA GLU A 282 -14.04 -26.47 29.56
C GLU A 282 -14.26 -25.49 28.43
N ALA A 283 -13.41 -25.56 27.37
CA ALA A 283 -13.49 -24.68 26.21
C ALA A 283 -14.71 -24.98 25.32
N LYS A 284 -15.25 -26.19 25.43
CA LYS A 284 -16.44 -26.64 24.67
C LYS A 284 -17.77 -26.20 25.37
N LYS A 285 -17.72 -25.88 26.65
CA LYS A 285 -18.91 -25.49 27.42
C LYS A 285 -19.53 -24.19 26.90
N GLY A 286 -20.85 -24.18 26.76
CA GLY A 286 -21.60 -22.99 26.33
C GLY A 286 -21.52 -22.69 24.84
N ARG A 287 -20.82 -23.49 24.05
CA ARG A 287 -20.76 -23.40 22.59
C ARG A 287 -21.88 -24.23 21.95
N VAL A 288 -22.28 -23.82 20.75
CA VAL A 288 -23.22 -24.60 19.92
C VAL A 288 -22.52 -25.87 19.43
N ASP A 289 -23.15 -27.01 19.60
CA ASP A 289 -22.65 -28.30 19.13
C ASP A 289 -23.01 -28.51 17.66
N LEU A 290 -22.00 -28.54 16.78
CA LEU A 290 -22.13 -28.78 15.34
C LEU A 290 -21.38 -30.03 14.89
N ARG A 291 -21.01 -30.93 15.80
CA ARG A 291 -20.23 -32.14 15.47
C ARG A 291 -20.95 -33.09 14.54
N ASP A 292 -22.30 -33.12 14.59
CA ASP A 292 -23.11 -33.94 13.71
C ASP A 292 -23.40 -33.28 12.34
N LEU A 293 -23.11 -31.97 12.20
CA LEU A 293 -23.28 -31.27 10.92
C LEU A 293 -22.12 -31.64 9.97
N PRO A 294 -22.41 -32.11 8.73
CA PRO A 294 -21.39 -32.62 7.83
C PRO A 294 -20.54 -31.50 7.19
N LEU A 295 -19.91 -30.73 8.05
CA LEU A 295 -18.93 -29.72 7.67
C LEU A 295 -17.68 -30.39 7.08
N VAL A 296 -17.14 -29.83 6.00
CA VAL A 296 -15.93 -30.33 5.33
C VAL A 296 -14.95 -29.18 5.09
N THR A 297 -13.67 -29.49 5.18
CA THR A 297 -12.59 -28.58 4.73
C THR A 297 -12.26 -28.89 3.27
N ILE A 298 -12.03 -27.84 2.45
CA ILE A 298 -11.68 -27.96 1.02
C ILE A 298 -10.53 -26.98 0.75
N ASP A 299 -9.32 -27.51 0.51
CA ASP A 299 -8.13 -26.70 0.32
C ASP A 299 -7.13 -27.42 -0.63
N GLY A 300 -5.90 -26.90 -0.77
CA GLY A 300 -4.84 -27.52 -1.54
C GLY A 300 -4.39 -28.88 -0.94
N GLU A 301 -3.69 -29.67 -1.77
CA GLU A 301 -3.18 -30.97 -1.37
C GLU A 301 -2.17 -30.87 -0.21
N ASP A 302 -1.36 -29.82 -0.20
CA ASP A 302 -0.27 -29.59 0.76
C ASP A 302 -0.67 -28.75 1.97
N ALA A 303 -1.90 -28.24 2.01
CA ALA A 303 -2.42 -27.43 3.12
C ALA A 303 -2.45 -28.21 4.45
N ARG A 304 -2.06 -27.56 5.54
CA ARG A 304 -2.05 -28.11 6.91
C ARG A 304 -2.82 -27.23 7.90
N ASP A 305 -2.99 -25.97 7.57
CA ASP A 305 -3.60 -24.91 8.36
C ASP A 305 -5.03 -24.61 7.84
N PHE A 306 -5.96 -25.52 8.12
CA PHE A 306 -7.35 -25.41 7.66
C PHE A 306 -8.09 -24.36 8.48
N ASP A 307 -8.22 -23.15 7.92
CA ASP A 307 -8.96 -22.06 8.53
C ASP A 307 -10.46 -22.26 8.50
N ASP A 308 -11.01 -22.86 7.43
CA ASP A 308 -12.44 -22.90 7.14
C ASP A 308 -13.00 -24.28 6.85
N ALA A 309 -14.25 -24.47 7.25
CA ALA A 309 -15.08 -25.59 6.88
C ALA A 309 -16.46 -25.10 6.47
N VAL A 310 -17.03 -25.71 5.45
CA VAL A 310 -18.28 -25.28 4.83
C VAL A 310 -19.34 -26.40 4.78
N TYR A 311 -20.59 -25.98 4.88
CA TYR A 311 -21.78 -26.82 4.67
C TYR A 311 -22.91 -25.97 4.17
N CYS A 312 -23.73 -26.49 3.26
CA CYS A 312 -24.97 -25.83 2.90
C CYS A 312 -26.12 -26.81 2.70
N GLU A 313 -27.34 -26.31 2.92
CA GLU A 313 -28.57 -26.99 2.64
C GLU A 313 -29.54 -26.09 1.88
N LYS A 314 -30.33 -26.72 0.99
CA LYS A 314 -31.37 -26.03 0.26
C LYS A 314 -32.61 -25.82 1.14
N LYS A 315 -33.13 -24.60 1.15
CA LYS A 315 -34.36 -24.28 1.91
C LYS A 315 -35.61 -24.65 1.14
N LYS A 316 -36.65 -25.12 1.85
CA LYS A 316 -37.98 -25.39 1.27
C LYS A 316 -38.60 -24.17 0.59
N SER A 317 -38.30 -22.98 1.05
CA SER A 317 -38.74 -21.69 0.49
C SER A 317 -37.94 -21.19 -0.70
N GLY A 318 -36.94 -21.97 -1.16
CA GLY A 318 -35.96 -21.59 -2.16
C GLY A 318 -34.75 -20.90 -1.52
N GLY A 319 -33.62 -20.90 -2.25
CA GLY A 319 -32.34 -20.43 -1.74
C GLY A 319 -31.69 -21.44 -0.80
N TRP A 320 -30.67 -20.98 -0.06
CA TRP A 320 -29.83 -21.85 0.75
C TRP A 320 -29.62 -21.31 2.16
N ARG A 321 -29.31 -22.22 3.07
CA ARG A 321 -28.69 -21.91 4.35
C ARG A 321 -27.23 -22.38 4.27
N LEU A 322 -26.30 -21.47 4.49
CA LEU A 322 -24.87 -21.71 4.39
C LEU A 322 -24.25 -21.55 5.77
N TRP A 323 -23.45 -22.51 6.18
CA TRP A 323 -22.58 -22.43 7.35
C TRP A 323 -21.14 -22.31 6.89
N VAL A 324 -20.46 -21.29 7.37
CA VAL A 324 -19.01 -21.10 7.26
C VAL A 324 -18.45 -21.09 8.65
N ALA A 325 -17.78 -22.19 9.02
CA ALA A 325 -17.15 -22.36 10.32
C ALA A 325 -15.66 -22.05 10.17
N ILE A 326 -15.17 -21.10 10.94
CA ILE A 326 -13.78 -20.62 10.90
C ILE A 326 -13.09 -20.97 12.22
N ALA A 327 -11.85 -21.40 12.15
CA ALA A 327 -10.99 -21.72 13.30
C ALA A 327 -11.05 -20.62 14.37
N ASP A 328 -11.35 -20.98 15.62
CA ASP A 328 -11.43 -20.02 16.72
C ASP A 328 -10.05 -19.75 17.34
N VAL A 329 -9.18 -19.07 16.58
CA VAL A 329 -7.83 -18.67 17.00
C VAL A 329 -7.87 -17.73 18.21
N SER A 330 -8.89 -16.88 18.31
CA SER A 330 -9.03 -15.90 19.39
C SER A 330 -9.22 -16.52 20.77
N TYR A 331 -9.61 -17.78 20.84
CA TYR A 331 -9.66 -18.52 22.10
C TYR A 331 -8.27 -18.78 22.66
N TYR A 332 -7.28 -19.08 21.83
CA TYR A 332 -5.91 -19.42 22.21
C TYR A 332 -5.00 -18.21 22.26
N VAL A 333 -5.12 -17.31 21.29
CA VAL A 333 -4.33 -16.08 21.18
C VAL A 333 -5.08 -14.93 21.83
N ARG A 334 -4.80 -14.72 23.13
CA ARG A 334 -5.49 -13.70 23.93
C ARG A 334 -4.88 -12.32 23.71
N PRO A 335 -5.66 -11.24 23.73
CA PRO A 335 -5.13 -9.88 23.66
C PRO A 335 -3.98 -9.64 24.64
N ASP A 336 -2.96 -8.93 24.22
CA ASP A 336 -1.76 -8.55 25.00
C ASP A 336 -0.86 -9.72 25.45
N SER A 337 -1.18 -10.97 25.09
CA SER A 337 -0.32 -12.14 25.38
C SER A 337 0.96 -12.09 24.53
N ALA A 338 1.96 -12.93 24.87
CA ALA A 338 3.18 -13.05 24.07
C ALA A 338 2.87 -13.52 22.64
N LEU A 339 1.95 -14.49 22.49
CA LEU A 339 1.46 -14.94 21.18
C LEU A 339 0.81 -13.80 20.39
N ASP A 340 0.02 -12.97 21.04
CA ASP A 340 -0.66 -11.84 20.37
C ASP A 340 0.32 -10.79 19.86
N LYS A 341 1.26 -10.40 20.70
CA LYS A 341 2.30 -9.42 20.34
C LYS A 341 3.12 -9.87 19.15
N GLU A 342 3.48 -11.16 19.15
CA GLU A 342 4.23 -11.72 18.02
C GLU A 342 3.36 -11.89 16.78
N ALA A 343 2.07 -12.24 16.92
CA ALA A 343 1.14 -12.29 15.79
C ALA A 343 0.93 -10.91 15.15
N ILE A 344 0.88 -9.81 15.93
CA ILE A 344 0.86 -8.44 15.43
C ILE A 344 2.16 -8.10 14.69
N ASN A 345 3.32 -8.47 15.26
CA ASN A 345 4.64 -8.21 14.68
C ASN A 345 4.78 -8.90 13.31
N ARG A 346 4.32 -10.15 13.18
CA ARG A 346 4.27 -10.89 11.93
C ARG A 346 3.20 -10.37 10.97
N GLY A 347 2.02 -10.07 11.49
CA GLY A 347 0.84 -9.55 10.76
C GLY A 347 0.14 -10.61 9.92
N ASN A 348 0.89 -11.44 9.23
CA ASN A 348 0.41 -12.53 8.39
C ASN A 348 1.44 -13.65 8.22
N SER A 349 1.01 -14.84 7.80
CA SER A 349 1.91 -15.88 7.32
C SER A 349 2.50 -15.50 5.97
N VAL A 350 3.75 -15.89 5.72
CA VAL A 350 4.46 -15.62 4.46
C VAL A 350 4.68 -16.94 3.73
N TYR A 351 4.16 -17.04 2.50
CA TYR A 351 4.18 -18.28 1.70
C TYR A 351 5.24 -18.17 0.61
N PHE A 352 6.46 -18.58 0.92
CA PHE A 352 7.52 -18.75 -0.09
C PHE A 352 7.28 -20.00 -0.93
N PRO A 353 7.80 -20.08 -2.14
CA PRO A 353 7.55 -21.23 -3.03
C PRO A 353 7.88 -22.60 -2.42
N ALA A 354 8.87 -22.68 -1.52
CA ALA A 354 9.33 -23.94 -0.90
C ALA A 354 9.14 -23.99 0.61
N GLN A 355 8.68 -22.92 1.25
CA GLN A 355 8.63 -22.82 2.71
C GLN A 355 7.56 -21.80 3.15
N VAL A 356 6.90 -22.07 4.28
CA VAL A 356 5.97 -21.14 4.92
C VAL A 356 6.58 -20.61 6.21
N ILE A 357 6.55 -19.30 6.40
CA ILE A 357 6.83 -18.67 7.70
C ILE A 357 5.48 -18.31 8.33
N PRO A 358 5.01 -19.10 9.32
CA PRO A 358 3.66 -18.95 9.83
C PRO A 358 3.53 -17.76 10.79
N MET A 359 2.34 -17.13 10.81
CA MET A 359 1.98 -16.09 11.79
C MET A 359 1.90 -16.64 13.21
N LEU A 360 1.48 -17.88 13.37
CA LEU A 360 1.32 -18.57 14.65
C LEU A 360 2.20 -19.83 14.70
N PRO A 361 2.69 -20.23 15.88
CA PRO A 361 3.42 -21.49 16.04
C PRO A 361 2.62 -22.71 15.52
N GLU A 362 3.32 -23.70 14.96
CA GLU A 362 2.70 -24.85 14.30
C GLU A 362 1.76 -25.65 15.19
N VAL A 363 1.99 -25.70 16.50
CA VAL A 363 1.08 -26.33 17.46
C VAL A 363 -0.33 -25.70 17.44
N LEU A 364 -0.41 -24.42 17.08
CA LEU A 364 -1.66 -23.71 16.86
C LEU A 364 -2.09 -23.79 15.39
N SER A 365 -1.25 -23.35 14.46
CA SER A 365 -1.62 -23.21 13.06
C SER A 365 -1.96 -24.53 12.39
N ASN A 366 -1.18 -25.59 12.62
CA ASN A 366 -1.38 -26.93 12.05
C ASN A 366 -2.12 -27.85 13.02
N GLY A 367 -2.11 -27.54 14.33
CA GLY A 367 -2.64 -28.35 15.42
C GLY A 367 -4.01 -27.89 15.89
N LEU A 368 -4.04 -27.17 17.02
CA LEU A 368 -5.28 -26.86 17.78
C LEU A 368 -6.28 -25.98 17.02
N CYS A 369 -5.79 -25.05 16.19
CA CYS A 369 -6.66 -24.17 15.41
C CYS A 369 -7.09 -24.81 14.09
N SER A 370 -6.22 -25.58 13.43
CA SER A 370 -6.55 -26.23 12.16
C SER A 370 -7.75 -27.14 12.29
N LEU A 371 -8.75 -26.97 11.40
CA LEU A 371 -9.99 -27.75 11.38
C LEU A 371 -9.76 -29.15 10.81
N ASN A 372 -8.83 -29.87 11.42
CA ASN A 372 -8.45 -31.23 11.03
C ASN A 372 -9.64 -32.20 11.09
N PRO A 373 -9.70 -33.22 10.20
CA PRO A 373 -10.81 -34.12 10.13
C PRO A 373 -10.91 -35.04 11.36
N GLN A 374 -12.17 -35.35 11.75
CA GLN A 374 -12.51 -36.32 12.79
C GLN A 374 -11.93 -36.03 14.20
N VAL A 375 -11.68 -34.76 14.48
CA VAL A 375 -11.32 -34.28 15.82
C VAL A 375 -12.17 -33.04 16.18
N ASP A 376 -12.45 -32.88 17.48
CA ASP A 376 -13.19 -31.70 17.94
C ASP A 376 -12.33 -30.45 17.76
N ARG A 377 -12.91 -29.39 17.20
CA ARG A 377 -12.29 -28.08 17.03
C ARG A 377 -13.24 -26.96 17.45
N LEU A 378 -12.67 -25.93 18.05
CA LEU A 378 -13.39 -24.70 18.35
C LEU A 378 -13.49 -23.86 17.09
N CYS A 379 -14.67 -23.33 16.81
CA CYS A 379 -14.88 -22.48 15.65
C CYS A 379 -15.81 -21.30 15.95
N MET A 380 -15.64 -20.25 15.16
CA MET A 380 -16.57 -19.15 14.98
C MET A 380 -17.40 -19.43 13.73
N VAL A 381 -18.69 -19.45 13.86
CA VAL A 381 -19.58 -19.78 12.75
C VAL A 381 -20.28 -18.54 12.26
N CYS A 382 -20.22 -18.31 10.95
CA CYS A 382 -21.10 -17.41 10.22
C CYS A 382 -22.18 -18.24 9.51
N GLU A 383 -23.37 -18.25 10.06
CA GLU A 383 -24.54 -18.93 9.47
C GLU A 383 -25.34 -17.91 8.67
N MET A 384 -25.54 -18.18 7.40
CA MET A 384 -26.13 -17.25 6.45
C MET A 384 -27.39 -17.84 5.76
N THR A 385 -28.31 -16.97 5.43
CA THR A 385 -29.42 -17.28 4.51
C THR A 385 -29.16 -16.59 3.18
N ILE A 386 -28.98 -17.38 2.14
CA ILE A 386 -28.81 -16.94 0.75
C ILE A 386 -30.13 -17.11 0.02
N SER A 387 -30.63 -16.06 -0.61
CA SER A 387 -31.86 -16.12 -1.42
C SER A 387 -31.64 -16.87 -2.73
N ALA A 388 -32.69 -17.26 -3.42
CA ALA A 388 -32.64 -17.87 -4.75
C ALA A 388 -32.00 -16.93 -5.82
N ALA A 389 -31.90 -15.64 -5.53
CA ALA A 389 -31.22 -14.66 -6.38
C ALA A 389 -29.77 -14.34 -5.93
N GLY A 390 -29.16 -15.17 -5.08
CA GLY A 390 -27.77 -14.99 -4.61
C GLY A 390 -27.56 -13.83 -3.64
N LYS A 391 -28.62 -13.29 -3.01
CA LYS A 391 -28.51 -12.19 -2.06
C LYS A 391 -28.46 -12.68 -0.62
N LEU A 392 -27.58 -12.10 0.18
CA LEU A 392 -27.53 -12.30 1.63
C LEU A 392 -28.80 -11.71 2.26
N SER A 393 -29.70 -12.54 2.78
CA SER A 393 -30.97 -12.14 3.36
C SER A 393 -31.00 -12.22 4.89
N GLY A 394 -30.06 -12.91 5.51
CA GLY A 394 -29.93 -13.02 6.95
C GLY A 394 -28.59 -13.65 7.32
N TYR A 395 -28.10 -13.32 8.49
CA TYR A 395 -26.88 -13.91 9.03
C TYR A 395 -26.86 -13.85 10.54
N ARG A 396 -26.15 -14.77 11.16
CA ARG A 396 -25.83 -14.75 12.59
C ARG A 396 -24.44 -15.34 12.84
N HIS A 397 -23.76 -14.86 13.88
CA HIS A 397 -22.48 -15.37 14.31
C HIS A 397 -22.62 -15.98 15.70
N TYR A 398 -21.91 -17.07 15.95
CA TYR A 398 -21.87 -17.74 17.25
C TYR A 398 -20.62 -18.60 17.39
N GLU A 399 -20.25 -18.86 18.64
CA GLU A 399 -19.17 -19.77 18.99
C GLU A 399 -19.68 -21.21 18.97
N ALA A 400 -18.95 -22.15 18.35
CA ALA A 400 -19.35 -23.53 18.23
C ALA A 400 -18.20 -24.51 18.44
N VAL A 401 -18.57 -25.79 18.61
CA VAL A 401 -17.66 -26.94 18.50
C VAL A 401 -18.09 -27.72 17.28
N MET A 402 -17.12 -28.05 16.44
CA MET A 402 -17.35 -28.82 15.24
C MET A 402 -16.42 -30.01 15.12
N ASN A 403 -16.75 -30.92 14.23
CA ASN A 403 -15.91 -32.03 13.77
C ASN A 403 -15.94 -32.02 12.25
N SER A 404 -14.78 -31.88 11.57
CA SER A 404 -14.72 -31.96 10.11
C SER A 404 -14.91 -33.39 9.65
N HIS A 405 -15.94 -33.64 8.84
CA HIS A 405 -16.27 -35.00 8.37
C HIS A 405 -15.31 -35.51 7.30
N ALA A 406 -14.66 -34.61 6.58
CA ALA A 406 -13.61 -34.96 5.60
C ALA A 406 -12.69 -33.80 5.31
N ARG A 407 -11.40 -34.10 5.10
CA ARG A 407 -10.43 -33.25 4.42
C ARG A 407 -10.52 -33.50 2.92
N LEU A 408 -11.15 -32.62 2.21
CA LEU A 408 -11.23 -32.65 0.75
C LEU A 408 -10.19 -31.73 0.14
N THR A 409 -9.89 -31.93 -1.14
CA THR A 409 -9.02 -31.04 -1.91
C THR A 409 -9.78 -30.47 -3.08
N TYR A 410 -9.35 -29.32 -3.60
CA TYR A 410 -9.95 -28.71 -4.77
C TYR A 410 -10.04 -29.68 -5.95
N THR A 411 -8.98 -30.47 -6.17
CA THR A 411 -8.95 -31.49 -7.22
C THR A 411 -9.97 -32.59 -7.00
N LYS A 412 -10.10 -33.11 -5.76
CA LYS A 412 -11.08 -34.16 -5.47
C LYS A 412 -12.52 -33.67 -5.62
N VAL A 413 -12.82 -32.45 -5.16
CA VAL A 413 -14.15 -31.86 -5.27
C VAL A 413 -14.49 -31.61 -6.74
N SER A 414 -13.56 -31.06 -7.55
CA SER A 414 -13.78 -30.88 -8.99
C SER A 414 -14.14 -32.22 -9.67
N LYS A 415 -13.34 -33.26 -9.45
CA LYS A 415 -13.58 -34.59 -10.02
C LYS A 415 -14.94 -35.18 -9.58
N MET A 416 -15.32 -35.03 -8.32
CA MET A 416 -16.65 -35.50 -7.84
C MET A 416 -17.78 -34.74 -8.54
N LEU A 417 -17.64 -33.44 -8.76
CA LEU A 417 -18.65 -32.64 -9.48
C LEU A 417 -18.69 -32.96 -10.98
N GLU A 418 -17.60 -33.40 -11.56
CA GLU A 418 -17.47 -33.86 -12.96
C GLU A 418 -17.96 -35.28 -13.15
N GLY A 419 -18.23 -36.04 -12.05
CA GLY A 419 -18.85 -37.38 -12.12
C GLY A 419 -17.91 -38.55 -11.86
N ASP A 420 -16.72 -38.35 -11.27
CA ASP A 420 -15.80 -39.45 -10.88
C ASP A 420 -16.49 -40.41 -9.91
N GLU A 421 -16.81 -41.62 -10.40
CA GLU A 421 -17.59 -42.60 -9.67
C GLU A 421 -16.91 -43.14 -8.43
N GLU A 422 -15.57 -43.32 -8.47
CA GLU A 422 -14.79 -43.83 -7.35
C GLU A 422 -14.81 -42.85 -6.17
N LEU A 423 -14.51 -41.58 -6.43
CA LEU A 423 -14.55 -40.55 -5.41
C LEU A 423 -15.98 -40.28 -4.90
N ARG A 424 -16.97 -40.34 -5.78
CA ARG A 424 -18.39 -40.20 -5.39
C ARG A 424 -18.86 -41.34 -4.48
N GLN A 425 -18.43 -42.57 -4.75
CA GLN A 425 -18.73 -43.69 -3.89
C GLN A 425 -18.02 -43.58 -2.53
N ARG A 426 -16.75 -43.19 -2.53
CA ARG A 426 -15.95 -42.98 -1.30
C ARG A 426 -16.55 -41.93 -0.38
N TYR A 427 -17.04 -40.83 -0.93
CA TYR A 427 -17.58 -39.71 -0.19
C TYR A 427 -19.12 -39.59 -0.35
N ALA A 428 -19.82 -40.72 -0.60
CA ALA A 428 -21.25 -40.74 -0.91
C ALA A 428 -22.15 -39.92 0.04
N PRO A 429 -21.94 -39.89 1.36
CA PRO A 429 -22.75 -39.06 2.25
C PRO A 429 -22.54 -37.54 2.04
N LEU A 430 -21.40 -37.10 1.50
CA LEU A 430 -21.04 -35.69 1.34
C LEU A 430 -21.38 -35.16 -0.05
N VAL A 431 -21.43 -36.00 -1.07
CA VAL A 431 -21.70 -35.61 -2.47
C VAL A 431 -22.95 -34.75 -2.63
N PRO A 432 -24.13 -35.07 -2.03
CA PRO A 432 -25.32 -34.22 -2.17
C PRO A 432 -25.09 -32.78 -1.66
N HIS A 433 -24.29 -32.60 -0.60
CA HIS A 433 -23.99 -31.30 -0.03
C HIS A 433 -22.99 -30.52 -0.91
N LEU A 434 -22.05 -31.21 -1.55
CA LEU A 434 -21.13 -30.60 -2.52
C LEU A 434 -21.89 -30.14 -3.78
N GLU A 435 -22.85 -30.89 -4.25
CA GLU A 435 -23.74 -30.53 -5.37
C GLU A 435 -24.62 -29.31 -5.03
N GLU A 436 -25.12 -29.22 -3.78
CA GLU A 436 -25.85 -28.03 -3.35
C GLU A 436 -24.94 -26.81 -3.19
N LEU A 437 -23.70 -26.95 -2.70
CA LEU A 437 -22.69 -25.88 -2.70
C LEU A 437 -22.40 -25.38 -4.12
N TYR A 438 -22.25 -26.28 -5.07
CA TYR A 438 -22.06 -25.96 -6.47
C TYR A 438 -23.27 -25.23 -7.08
N SER A 439 -24.49 -25.70 -6.74
CA SER A 439 -25.73 -25.06 -7.19
C SER A 439 -25.86 -23.63 -6.63
N MET A 440 -25.51 -23.44 -5.36
CA MET A 440 -25.48 -22.15 -4.73
C MET A 440 -24.42 -21.24 -5.38
N TYR A 441 -23.20 -21.74 -5.62
CA TYR A 441 -22.12 -21.02 -6.28
C TYR A 441 -22.55 -20.44 -7.64
N LYS A 442 -23.25 -21.22 -8.47
CA LYS A 442 -23.75 -20.74 -9.78
C LYS A 442 -24.64 -19.50 -9.64
N VAL A 443 -25.46 -19.47 -8.61
CA VAL A 443 -26.33 -18.33 -8.33
C VAL A 443 -25.55 -17.14 -7.75
N LEU A 444 -24.55 -17.39 -6.89
CA LEU A 444 -23.68 -16.35 -6.34
C LEU A 444 -22.81 -15.72 -7.44
N LYS A 445 -22.28 -16.54 -8.36
CA LYS A 445 -21.52 -16.06 -9.53
C LYS A 445 -22.35 -15.10 -10.38
N LEU A 446 -23.59 -15.50 -10.70
CA LEU A 446 -24.49 -14.63 -11.46
C LEU A 446 -24.80 -13.32 -10.73
N ALA A 447 -25.01 -13.38 -9.41
CA ALA A 447 -25.21 -12.19 -8.59
C ALA A 447 -23.97 -11.30 -8.52
N ARG A 448 -22.77 -11.88 -8.53
CA ARG A 448 -21.47 -11.17 -8.61
C ARG A 448 -21.34 -10.40 -9.93
N GLU A 449 -21.65 -11.06 -11.05
CA GLU A 449 -21.67 -10.46 -12.39
C GLU A 449 -22.66 -9.29 -12.45
N GLN A 450 -23.91 -9.51 -11.96
CA GLN A 450 -24.96 -8.47 -11.93
C GLN A 450 -24.59 -7.27 -11.05
N ARG A 451 -23.82 -7.49 -9.96
CA ARG A 451 -23.31 -6.43 -9.10
C ARG A 451 -22.23 -5.59 -9.79
N GLY A 452 -21.61 -6.11 -10.85
CA GLY A 452 -20.53 -5.45 -11.57
C GLY A 452 -19.18 -5.63 -10.89
N ALA A 453 -18.94 -6.73 -10.18
CA ALA A 453 -17.63 -7.08 -9.69
C ALA A 453 -16.67 -7.28 -10.86
N ILE A 454 -15.45 -6.79 -10.72
CA ILE A 454 -14.42 -6.87 -11.76
C ILE A 454 -13.74 -8.23 -11.63
N GLU A 455 -13.78 -9.03 -12.70
CA GLU A 455 -13.11 -10.32 -12.73
C GLU A 455 -11.83 -10.24 -13.56
N PHE A 456 -10.71 -10.65 -12.98
CA PHE A 456 -9.42 -10.77 -13.65
C PHE A 456 -9.02 -12.23 -13.74
N GLU A 457 -8.69 -12.66 -14.93
CA GLU A 457 -8.02 -13.94 -15.16
C GLU A 457 -6.51 -13.68 -15.13
N THR A 458 -5.89 -13.91 -13.98
CA THR A 458 -4.42 -13.89 -13.85
C THR A 458 -3.88 -15.31 -13.97
N LEU A 459 -2.88 -15.49 -14.84
CA LEU A 459 -2.10 -16.74 -14.89
C LEU A 459 -1.13 -16.74 -13.72
N GLU A 460 -1.42 -17.55 -12.71
CA GLU A 460 -0.48 -17.84 -11.64
C GLU A 460 0.38 -19.04 -12.05
N THR A 461 1.64 -19.06 -11.61
CA THR A 461 2.56 -20.17 -11.87
C THR A 461 2.95 -20.85 -10.58
N GLN A 462 3.09 -22.17 -10.63
CA GLN A 462 3.57 -23.00 -9.54
C GLN A 462 4.93 -23.56 -9.92
N PHE A 463 5.88 -23.52 -8.97
CA PHE A 463 7.19 -24.14 -9.12
C PHE A 463 7.13 -25.58 -8.63
N ILE A 464 7.58 -26.50 -9.47
CA ILE A 464 7.78 -27.90 -9.10
C ILE A 464 9.26 -28.07 -8.81
N PHE A 465 9.59 -28.51 -7.59
CA PHE A 465 10.96 -28.70 -7.14
C PHE A 465 11.39 -30.15 -7.27
N ASN A 466 12.65 -30.37 -7.63
CA ASN A 466 13.30 -31.64 -7.59
C ASN A 466 13.82 -32.01 -6.17
N ALA A 467 14.46 -33.14 -6.01
CA ALA A 467 15.02 -33.62 -4.73
C ALA A 467 16.11 -32.70 -4.15
N ASP A 468 16.77 -31.91 -4.99
CA ASP A 468 17.85 -30.98 -4.62
C ASP A 468 17.27 -29.55 -4.31
N ARG A 469 15.93 -29.40 -4.22
CA ARG A 469 15.23 -28.14 -4.01
C ARG A 469 15.45 -27.12 -5.12
N LYS A 470 15.85 -27.53 -6.30
CA LYS A 470 15.90 -26.69 -7.51
C LYS A 470 14.60 -26.83 -8.29
N ILE A 471 14.23 -25.79 -9.03
CA ILE A 471 13.06 -25.86 -9.91
C ILE A 471 13.30 -26.92 -10.98
N ASP A 472 12.43 -27.94 -11.03
CA ASP A 472 12.37 -28.92 -12.09
C ASP A 472 11.60 -28.35 -13.30
N ARG A 473 10.47 -27.73 -13.02
CA ARG A 473 9.62 -27.07 -14.04
C ARG A 473 8.69 -26.03 -13.41
N ILE A 474 8.28 -25.10 -14.25
CA ILE A 474 7.29 -24.08 -13.94
C ILE A 474 6.01 -24.43 -14.68
N VAL A 475 4.91 -24.58 -13.95
CA VAL A 475 3.60 -24.96 -14.52
C VAL A 475 2.56 -23.90 -14.19
N PRO A 476 1.56 -23.64 -15.09
CA PRO A 476 0.46 -22.78 -14.74
C PRO A 476 -0.39 -23.40 -13.61
N SER A 477 -0.82 -22.58 -12.67
CA SER A 477 -1.77 -22.98 -11.62
C SER A 477 -3.19 -22.94 -12.18
N GLU A 478 -3.85 -24.09 -12.19
CA GLU A 478 -5.22 -24.20 -12.70
C GLU A 478 -6.24 -23.94 -11.58
N ARG A 479 -7.06 -22.91 -11.76
CA ARG A 479 -8.21 -22.62 -10.88
C ARG A 479 -9.47 -23.27 -11.42
N ASN A 480 -9.96 -24.31 -10.72
CA ASN A 480 -11.21 -25.01 -11.05
C ASN A 480 -12.43 -24.43 -10.29
N ASP A 481 -13.62 -24.96 -10.55
CA ASP A 481 -14.84 -24.50 -9.90
C ASP A 481 -14.86 -24.73 -8.39
N ALA A 482 -14.13 -25.71 -7.86
CA ALA A 482 -14.03 -25.94 -6.41
C ALA A 482 -13.36 -24.78 -5.69
N HIS A 483 -12.30 -24.17 -6.27
CA HIS A 483 -11.70 -22.94 -5.75
C HIS A 483 -12.71 -21.80 -5.69
N LYS A 484 -13.51 -21.66 -6.74
CA LYS A 484 -14.50 -20.58 -6.86
C LYS A 484 -15.69 -20.76 -5.91
N ILE A 485 -16.08 -22.00 -5.61
CA ILE A 485 -17.10 -22.32 -4.59
C ILE A 485 -16.66 -21.77 -3.22
N ILE A 486 -15.43 -22.10 -2.81
CA ILE A 486 -14.89 -21.67 -1.52
C ILE A 486 -14.71 -20.16 -1.51
N GLU A 487 -14.16 -19.56 -2.58
CA GLU A 487 -14.04 -18.10 -2.70
C GLU A 487 -15.37 -17.38 -2.46
N GLU A 488 -16.47 -17.81 -3.11
CA GLU A 488 -17.77 -17.19 -2.93
C GLU A 488 -18.33 -17.40 -1.51
N CYS A 489 -18.13 -18.57 -0.91
CA CYS A 489 -18.52 -18.81 0.49
C CYS A 489 -17.78 -17.85 1.43
N MET A 490 -16.47 -17.67 1.23
CA MET A 490 -15.63 -16.78 2.04
C MET A 490 -16.00 -15.31 1.83
N ILE A 491 -16.25 -14.88 0.59
CA ILE A 491 -16.72 -13.51 0.30
C ILE A 491 -18.02 -13.23 1.04
N MET A 492 -18.98 -14.17 1.03
CA MET A 492 -20.27 -14.00 1.71
C MET A 492 -20.12 -13.91 3.23
N ALA A 493 -19.25 -14.73 3.83
CA ALA A 493 -18.97 -14.68 5.27
C ALA A 493 -18.27 -13.36 5.65
N ASN A 494 -17.31 -12.90 4.86
CA ASN A 494 -16.62 -11.62 5.02
C ASN A 494 -17.61 -10.44 4.95
N VAL A 495 -18.53 -10.43 3.99
CA VAL A 495 -19.58 -9.41 3.87
C VAL A 495 -20.55 -9.45 5.07
N ALA A 496 -20.94 -10.64 5.53
CA ALA A 496 -21.84 -10.79 6.70
C ALA A 496 -21.18 -10.25 7.97
N SER A 497 -19.89 -10.55 8.17
CA SER A 497 -19.11 -10.12 9.33
C SER A 497 -18.88 -8.60 9.31
N ALA A 498 -18.54 -8.02 8.15
CA ALA A 498 -18.41 -6.57 7.99
C ALA A 498 -19.73 -5.84 8.34
N LYS A 499 -20.86 -6.33 7.82
CA LYS A 499 -22.17 -5.76 8.12
C LYS A 499 -22.57 -5.88 9.58
N LEU A 500 -22.13 -6.91 10.29
CA LEU A 500 -22.39 -7.07 11.72
C LEU A 500 -21.72 -5.97 12.52
N VAL A 501 -20.40 -5.76 12.34
CA VAL A 501 -19.64 -4.75 13.09
C VAL A 501 -20.03 -3.33 12.70
N GLU A 502 -20.31 -3.09 11.41
CA GLU A 502 -20.81 -1.81 10.91
C GLU A 502 -22.16 -1.43 11.54
N LYS A 503 -23.12 -2.37 11.56
CA LYS A 503 -24.44 -2.18 12.19
C LYS A 503 -24.35 -1.94 13.70
N ALA A 504 -23.43 -2.63 14.37
CA ALA A 504 -23.17 -2.47 15.79
C ALA A 504 -22.34 -1.21 16.13
N LYS A 505 -21.76 -0.57 15.12
CA LYS A 505 -20.77 0.52 15.26
C LYS A 505 -19.58 0.11 16.13
N GLU A 506 -19.20 -1.15 16.04
CA GLU A 506 -18.04 -1.68 16.75
C GLU A 506 -16.79 -1.40 15.93
N PRO A 507 -15.71 -0.81 16.51
CA PRO A 507 -14.46 -0.60 15.81
C PRO A 507 -13.87 -1.91 15.29
N ALA A 508 -13.53 -1.96 14.00
CA ALA A 508 -12.99 -3.14 13.34
C ALA A 508 -12.17 -2.73 12.12
N LEU A 509 -11.34 -3.64 11.62
CA LEU A 509 -10.61 -3.45 10.37
C LEU A 509 -11.48 -3.87 9.18
N TYR A 510 -11.66 -2.94 8.25
CA TYR A 510 -12.23 -3.22 6.94
C TYR A 510 -11.14 -3.47 5.91
N ARG A 511 -11.42 -4.32 4.93
CA ARG A 511 -10.60 -4.47 3.74
C ARG A 511 -11.11 -3.51 2.68
N VAL A 512 -10.45 -2.38 2.56
CA VAL A 512 -10.87 -1.29 1.69
C VAL A 512 -10.10 -1.31 0.37
N HIS A 513 -10.85 -1.25 -0.72
CA HIS A 513 -10.32 -0.99 -2.05
C HIS A 513 -11.00 0.27 -2.59
N ASP A 514 -10.30 1.37 -2.46
CA ASP A 514 -10.82 2.68 -2.82
C ASP A 514 -10.90 2.88 -4.35
N THR A 515 -11.62 3.93 -4.77
CA THR A 515 -11.78 4.31 -6.17
C THR A 515 -10.44 4.68 -6.83
N PRO A 516 -10.30 4.48 -8.15
CA PRO A 516 -9.09 4.86 -8.89
C PRO A 516 -8.75 6.34 -8.74
N GLY A 517 -7.47 6.67 -8.63
CA GLY A 517 -7.02 8.07 -8.60
C GLY A 517 -7.19 8.76 -9.96
N GLU A 518 -7.51 10.05 -9.94
CA GLU A 518 -7.82 10.86 -11.14
C GLU A 518 -6.73 10.82 -12.22
N GLU A 519 -5.46 10.93 -11.84
CA GLU A 519 -4.34 10.90 -12.77
C GLU A 519 -4.22 9.54 -13.48
N ARG A 520 -4.34 8.43 -12.73
CA ARG A 520 -4.30 7.07 -13.29
C ARG A 520 -5.50 6.78 -14.17
N LEU A 521 -6.68 7.25 -13.75
CA LEU A 521 -7.92 7.14 -14.53
C LEU A 521 -7.81 7.88 -15.86
N THR A 522 -7.28 9.10 -15.84
CA THR A 522 -7.07 9.92 -17.05
C THR A 522 -6.07 9.22 -17.98
N GLY A 523 -4.93 8.75 -17.46
CA GLY A 523 -3.94 8.01 -18.26
C GLY A 523 -4.52 6.74 -18.87
N PHE A 524 -5.35 6.00 -18.12
CA PHE A 524 -6.03 4.81 -18.64
C PHE A 524 -7.05 5.15 -19.76
N ARG A 525 -7.79 6.23 -19.64
CA ARG A 525 -8.72 6.69 -20.69
C ARG A 525 -8.01 7.14 -21.95
N ASP A 526 -6.90 7.86 -21.81
CA ASP A 526 -6.09 8.27 -22.96
C ASP A 526 -5.55 7.02 -23.70
N PHE A 527 -5.09 6.02 -22.96
CA PHE A 527 -4.68 4.73 -23.51
C PHE A 527 -5.84 4.00 -24.23
N LEU A 528 -7.03 3.90 -23.62
CA LEU A 528 -8.20 3.30 -24.25
C LEU A 528 -8.60 4.05 -25.53
N GLY A 529 -8.48 5.38 -25.54
CA GLY A 529 -8.75 6.22 -26.71
C GLY A 529 -7.86 5.89 -27.91
N GLU A 530 -6.58 5.53 -27.69
CA GLU A 530 -5.68 5.05 -28.76
C GLU A 530 -6.15 3.72 -29.38
N LEU A 531 -6.84 2.88 -28.60
CA LEU A 531 -7.39 1.58 -29.04
C LEU A 531 -8.84 1.68 -29.55
N GLY A 532 -9.40 2.89 -29.63
CA GLY A 532 -10.79 3.13 -30.04
C GLY A 532 -11.82 2.65 -29.03
N LEU A 533 -11.44 2.49 -27.77
CA LEU A 533 -12.29 2.11 -26.64
C LEU A 533 -12.58 3.30 -25.76
N ASN A 534 -13.59 3.17 -24.90
CA ASN A 534 -13.97 4.19 -23.95
C ASN A 534 -14.42 3.55 -22.62
N LEU A 535 -14.00 4.14 -21.49
CA LEU A 535 -14.50 3.81 -20.16
C LEU A 535 -15.64 4.78 -19.80
N THR A 536 -16.84 4.25 -19.58
CA THR A 536 -18.01 5.01 -19.15
C THR A 536 -17.87 5.52 -17.70
N GLY A 537 -18.88 6.19 -17.15
CA GLY A 537 -18.92 6.64 -15.76
C GLY A 537 -18.27 8.01 -15.48
N GLY A 538 -17.88 8.81 -16.50
CA GLY A 538 -17.39 10.19 -16.31
C GLY A 538 -16.15 10.27 -15.40
N LEU A 539 -16.09 11.22 -14.49
CA LEU A 539 -14.93 11.42 -13.58
C LEU A 539 -14.88 10.36 -12.45
N GLU A 540 -16.00 9.76 -12.12
CA GLU A 540 -16.14 8.78 -11.05
C GLU A 540 -16.78 7.49 -11.61
N PRO A 541 -16.03 6.65 -12.35
CA PRO A 541 -16.56 5.40 -12.88
C PRO A 541 -16.89 4.43 -11.77
N ALA A 542 -18.04 3.77 -11.89
CA ALA A 542 -18.46 2.70 -10.99
C ALA A 542 -17.72 1.38 -11.33
N PRO A 543 -17.67 0.40 -10.41
CA PRO A 543 -17.13 -0.92 -10.70
C PRO A 543 -17.76 -1.58 -11.93
N SER A 544 -19.07 -1.38 -12.14
CA SER A 544 -19.79 -1.89 -13.31
C SER A 544 -19.26 -1.34 -14.65
N ASP A 545 -18.73 -0.11 -14.69
CA ASP A 545 -18.14 0.45 -15.91
C ASP A 545 -16.88 -0.32 -16.31
N TYR A 546 -16.07 -0.69 -15.32
CA TYR A 546 -14.89 -1.54 -15.48
C TYR A 546 -15.26 -2.96 -15.89
N ALA A 547 -16.29 -3.55 -15.25
CA ALA A 547 -16.78 -4.88 -15.59
C ALA A 547 -17.34 -4.93 -17.03
N HIS A 548 -18.07 -3.90 -17.47
CA HIS A 548 -18.52 -3.78 -18.86
C HIS A 548 -17.38 -3.68 -19.86
N LEU A 549 -16.34 -2.90 -19.52
CA LEU A 549 -15.13 -2.83 -20.35
C LEU A 549 -14.43 -4.19 -20.39
N ALA A 550 -14.24 -4.86 -19.26
CA ALA A 550 -13.63 -6.19 -19.17
C ALA A 550 -14.40 -7.23 -20.04
N ALA A 551 -15.74 -7.20 -20.00
CA ALA A 551 -16.57 -8.05 -20.86
C ALA A 551 -16.42 -7.69 -22.36
N ALA A 552 -16.36 -6.41 -22.70
CA ALA A 552 -16.25 -5.96 -24.10
C ALA A 552 -14.93 -6.34 -24.75
N ILE A 553 -13.87 -6.56 -23.97
CA ILE A 553 -12.54 -6.88 -24.49
C ILE A 553 -12.25 -8.38 -24.59
N GLN A 554 -13.13 -9.26 -24.12
CA GLN A 554 -12.90 -10.72 -24.00
C GLN A 554 -12.42 -11.38 -25.31
N ASN A 555 -12.95 -10.96 -26.45
CA ASN A 555 -12.63 -11.53 -27.75
C ASN A 555 -11.58 -10.73 -28.53
N ARG A 556 -10.90 -9.78 -27.89
CA ARG A 556 -9.91 -8.93 -28.56
C ARG A 556 -8.52 -9.56 -28.46
N PRO A 557 -7.67 -9.42 -29.49
CA PRO A 557 -6.29 -9.92 -29.44
C PRO A 557 -5.40 -9.14 -28.44
N ASP A 558 -5.83 -7.94 -28.04
CA ASP A 558 -5.16 -7.05 -27.07
C ASP A 558 -5.81 -7.09 -25.67
N LYS A 559 -6.60 -8.15 -25.35
CA LYS A 559 -7.29 -8.35 -24.07
C LYS A 559 -6.34 -8.22 -22.88
N GLU A 560 -5.24 -8.98 -22.89
CA GLU A 560 -4.29 -9.03 -21.77
C GLU A 560 -3.62 -7.68 -21.51
N LEU A 561 -3.31 -6.96 -22.60
CA LEU A 561 -2.79 -5.61 -22.53
C LEU A 561 -3.76 -4.68 -21.83
N ILE A 562 -5.03 -4.69 -22.23
CA ILE A 562 -6.05 -3.81 -21.66
C ILE A 562 -6.32 -4.18 -20.20
N GLN A 563 -6.37 -5.47 -19.84
CA GLN A 563 -6.52 -5.94 -18.48
C GLN A 563 -5.35 -5.50 -17.58
N THR A 564 -4.11 -5.57 -18.08
CA THR A 564 -2.94 -5.09 -17.36
C THR A 564 -3.03 -3.58 -17.07
N MET A 565 -3.41 -2.78 -18.07
CA MET A 565 -3.56 -1.33 -17.89
C MET A 565 -4.74 -0.97 -16.98
N LEU A 566 -5.81 -1.75 -17.05
CA LEU A 566 -6.96 -1.63 -16.16
C LEU A 566 -6.56 -1.88 -14.70
N LEU A 567 -5.82 -2.97 -14.42
CA LEU A 567 -5.26 -3.25 -13.09
C LEU A 567 -4.35 -2.12 -12.60
N ARG A 568 -3.45 -1.62 -13.44
CA ARG A 568 -2.53 -0.52 -13.10
C ARG A 568 -3.26 0.80 -12.81
N SER A 569 -4.47 0.99 -13.31
CA SER A 569 -5.28 2.18 -13.04
C SER A 569 -5.90 2.18 -11.64
N MET A 570 -6.05 1.02 -11.01
CA MET A 570 -6.67 0.88 -9.70
C MET A 570 -5.69 1.18 -8.55
N LYS A 571 -6.25 1.46 -7.38
CA LYS A 571 -5.50 1.48 -6.12
C LYS A 571 -5.30 0.06 -5.60
N GLN A 572 -4.37 -0.11 -4.69
CA GLN A 572 -4.19 -1.35 -3.94
C GLN A 572 -5.14 -1.37 -2.75
N ALA A 573 -5.69 -2.53 -2.40
CA ALA A 573 -6.51 -2.68 -1.22
C ALA A 573 -5.66 -2.58 0.06
N VAL A 574 -6.24 -2.02 1.12
CA VAL A 574 -5.59 -1.79 2.42
C VAL A 574 -6.52 -2.17 3.57
N TYR A 575 -5.95 -2.32 4.77
CA TYR A 575 -6.73 -2.43 6.00
C TYR A 575 -6.84 -1.06 6.66
N GLN A 576 -8.05 -0.66 7.06
CA GLN A 576 -8.29 0.59 7.79
C GLN A 576 -9.57 0.51 8.62
N ALA A 577 -9.69 1.38 9.63
CA ALA A 577 -10.85 1.42 10.50
C ALA A 577 -12.10 2.03 9.84
N GLU A 578 -11.92 2.91 8.87
CA GLU A 578 -13.01 3.53 8.11
C GLU A 578 -13.45 2.64 6.94
N ASN A 579 -14.77 2.40 6.83
CA ASN A 579 -15.32 1.63 5.72
C ASN A 579 -15.55 2.53 4.49
N LEU A 580 -14.71 2.39 3.47
CA LEU A 580 -14.91 3.03 2.15
C LEU A 580 -15.39 2.04 1.08
N GLY A 581 -15.72 0.82 1.47
CA GLY A 581 -16.14 -0.24 0.55
C GLY A 581 -14.97 -0.93 -0.17
N HIS A 582 -15.32 -1.81 -1.09
CA HIS A 582 -14.35 -2.55 -1.89
C HIS A 582 -14.67 -2.44 -3.39
N PHE A 583 -14.00 -1.51 -4.08
CA PHE A 583 -14.28 -1.16 -5.48
C PHE A 583 -14.22 -2.40 -6.40
N GLY A 584 -13.13 -3.18 -6.38
CA GLY A 584 -12.96 -4.32 -7.27
C GLY A 584 -14.02 -5.41 -7.11
N LEU A 585 -14.53 -5.62 -5.89
CA LEU A 585 -15.62 -6.57 -5.61
C LEU A 585 -17.03 -5.96 -5.74
N ALA A 586 -17.12 -4.65 -6.00
CA ALA A 586 -18.37 -3.91 -6.01
C ALA A 586 -19.20 -4.09 -4.72
N LEU A 587 -18.55 -4.02 -3.55
CA LEU A 587 -19.15 -4.23 -2.24
C LEU A 587 -19.07 -2.95 -1.40
N ASN A 588 -20.15 -2.59 -0.74
CA ASN A 588 -20.22 -1.39 0.11
C ASN A 588 -19.55 -1.58 1.48
N SER A 589 -19.39 -2.84 1.93
CA SER A 589 -18.76 -3.18 3.20
C SER A 589 -18.10 -4.54 3.07
N TYR A 590 -16.82 -4.62 3.41
CA TYR A 590 -16.04 -5.85 3.30
C TYR A 590 -14.95 -5.87 4.38
N ALA A 591 -14.82 -6.99 5.07
CA ALA A 591 -13.79 -7.22 6.07
C ALA A 591 -13.31 -8.66 6.00
N HIS A 592 -12.08 -8.93 6.34
CA HIS A 592 -11.56 -10.29 6.35
C HIS A 592 -11.90 -10.97 7.68
N PHE A 593 -12.59 -12.11 7.60
CA PHE A 593 -13.05 -12.93 8.73
C PHE A 593 -12.56 -14.37 8.66
N THR A 594 -12.23 -14.85 7.46
CA THR A 594 -12.21 -16.28 7.14
C THR A 594 -10.83 -16.95 7.28
N SER A 595 -9.77 -16.22 7.68
CA SER A 595 -8.43 -16.82 7.80
C SER A 595 -7.61 -16.29 8.99
N PRO A 596 -8.10 -16.48 10.25
CA PRO A 596 -7.41 -15.97 11.45
C PRO A 596 -6.12 -16.71 11.82
N ILE A 597 -5.87 -17.90 11.28
CA ILE A 597 -4.60 -18.61 11.48
C ILE A 597 -3.45 -17.86 10.80
N ARG A 598 -3.73 -17.27 9.64
CA ARG A 598 -2.70 -16.68 8.77
C ARG A 598 -2.83 -15.17 8.53
N ARG A 599 -3.86 -14.50 9.05
CA ARG A 599 -4.04 -13.05 8.95
C ARG A 599 -4.51 -12.45 10.27
N TYR A 600 -3.76 -11.48 10.77
CA TYR A 600 -4.09 -10.80 12.03
C TYR A 600 -5.40 -9.99 11.98
N PRO A 601 -5.75 -9.29 10.87
CA PRO A 601 -7.05 -8.59 10.77
C PRO A 601 -8.25 -9.48 11.00
N ASP A 602 -8.22 -10.73 10.55
CA ASP A 602 -9.28 -11.73 10.78
C ASP A 602 -9.37 -12.07 12.26
N LEU A 603 -8.25 -12.30 12.93
CA LEU A 603 -8.20 -12.55 14.38
C LEU A 603 -8.78 -11.37 15.16
N ALA A 604 -8.42 -10.13 14.79
CA ALA A 604 -8.95 -8.93 15.41
C ALA A 604 -10.48 -8.81 15.22
N LEU A 605 -10.97 -9.13 14.02
CA LEU A 605 -12.41 -9.14 13.72
C LEU A 605 -13.17 -10.22 14.52
N HIS A 606 -12.58 -11.42 14.67
CA HIS A 606 -13.15 -12.47 15.52
C HIS A 606 -13.35 -11.99 16.97
N ARG A 607 -12.37 -11.29 17.52
CA ARG A 607 -12.43 -10.72 18.87
C ARG A 607 -13.53 -9.68 19.01
N ALA A 608 -13.67 -8.78 18.03
CA ALA A 608 -14.74 -7.79 18.00
C ALA A 608 -16.13 -8.46 17.93
N ILE A 609 -16.30 -9.49 17.08
CA ILE A 609 -17.56 -10.24 16.96
C ILE A 609 -17.89 -10.98 18.26
N LYS A 610 -16.94 -11.65 18.90
CA LYS A 610 -17.14 -12.32 20.19
C LYS A 610 -17.55 -11.34 21.30
N TYR A 611 -16.95 -10.15 21.30
CA TYR A 611 -17.34 -9.08 22.21
C TYR A 611 -18.82 -8.71 22.01
N LEU A 612 -19.25 -8.55 20.75
CA LEU A 612 -20.65 -8.27 20.41
C LEU A 612 -21.60 -9.39 20.86
N ILE A 613 -21.24 -10.66 20.62
CA ILE A 613 -22.03 -11.82 21.06
C ILE A 613 -22.19 -11.82 22.59
N ALA A 614 -21.13 -11.59 23.35
CA ALA A 614 -21.18 -11.54 24.80
C ALA A 614 -21.99 -10.34 25.31
N LYS A 615 -21.94 -9.21 24.63
CA LYS A 615 -22.74 -8.01 24.93
C LYS A 615 -24.24 -8.25 24.70
N GLU A 616 -24.61 -8.87 23.60
CA GLU A 616 -26.01 -9.25 23.30
C GLU A 616 -26.57 -10.24 24.34
N ASN A 617 -25.77 -11.19 24.80
CA ASN A 617 -26.13 -12.13 25.83
C ASN A 617 -26.16 -11.54 27.26
N GLY A 618 -25.80 -10.29 27.44
CA GLY A 618 -25.73 -9.59 28.73
C GLY A 618 -24.69 -10.15 29.70
N THR A 619 -23.72 -10.92 29.19
CA THR A 619 -22.70 -11.62 29.99
C THR A 619 -21.43 -10.79 30.19
N ASN A 620 -21.29 -9.64 29.51
CA ASN A 620 -20.04 -8.88 29.54
C ASN A 620 -20.23 -7.40 29.93
N LYS A 621 -19.46 -6.97 30.93
CA LYS A 621 -19.32 -5.55 31.32
C LYS A 621 -17.90 -5.00 31.08
N ASP A 622 -16.94 -5.86 30.74
CA ASP A 622 -15.54 -5.55 30.61
C ASP A 622 -15.14 -5.40 29.12
N ARG A 623 -13.95 -4.84 28.88
CA ARG A 623 -13.39 -4.67 27.53
C ARG A 623 -13.07 -6.02 26.86
N TRP A 624 -12.93 -7.11 27.59
CA TRP A 624 -12.59 -8.44 27.11
C TRP A 624 -13.55 -9.51 27.62
N THR A 625 -13.66 -10.64 26.90
CA THR A 625 -14.49 -11.77 27.29
C THR A 625 -13.65 -13.00 27.65
N PRO A 626 -14.17 -13.92 28.52
CA PRO A 626 -13.47 -15.16 28.84
C PRO A 626 -13.13 -16.04 27.63
N THR A 627 -13.88 -15.92 26.51
CA THR A 627 -13.70 -16.71 25.29
C THR A 627 -12.78 -16.03 24.26
N GLY A 628 -12.22 -14.86 24.57
CA GLY A 628 -11.26 -14.14 23.71
C GLY A 628 -11.85 -13.00 22.89
N GLY A 629 -13.07 -12.57 23.21
CA GLY A 629 -13.61 -11.32 22.62
C GLY A 629 -12.93 -10.10 23.21
N TYR A 630 -12.81 -9.03 22.43
CA TYR A 630 -12.16 -7.79 22.85
C TYR A 630 -12.77 -6.60 22.14
N HIS A 631 -12.94 -5.51 22.89
CA HIS A 631 -13.39 -4.21 22.38
C HIS A 631 -12.19 -3.30 22.12
N TYR A 632 -11.95 -3.00 20.85
CA TYR A 632 -10.91 -2.09 20.41
C TYR A 632 -11.42 -0.65 20.38
N SER A 633 -10.51 0.33 20.50
CA SER A 633 -10.81 1.72 20.12
C SER A 633 -10.60 1.94 18.63
N PHE A 634 -11.07 3.06 18.09
CA PHE A 634 -10.77 3.45 16.71
C PHE A 634 -9.27 3.67 16.51
N ASP A 635 -8.59 4.29 17.49
CA ASP A 635 -7.15 4.52 17.43
C ASP A 635 -6.36 3.19 17.41
N ASP A 636 -6.82 2.16 18.16
CA ASP A 636 -6.23 0.83 18.10
C ASP A 636 -6.36 0.25 16.67
N MET A 637 -7.52 0.46 16.03
CA MET A 637 -7.77 -0.06 14.68
C MET A 637 -6.97 0.69 13.61
N ASP A 638 -6.76 2.00 13.73
CA ASP A 638 -5.92 2.76 12.79
C ASP A 638 -4.47 2.26 12.84
N VAL A 639 -3.90 2.10 14.03
CA VAL A 639 -2.53 1.57 14.21
C VAL A 639 -2.41 0.14 13.67
N LEU A 640 -3.38 -0.73 13.97
CA LEU A 640 -3.40 -2.10 13.47
C LEU A 640 -3.59 -2.16 11.96
N GLY A 641 -4.39 -1.27 11.37
CA GLY A 641 -4.62 -1.18 9.93
C GLY A 641 -3.34 -0.83 9.16
N GLU A 642 -2.59 0.16 9.65
CA GLU A 642 -1.29 0.52 9.08
C GLU A 642 -0.29 -0.63 9.20
N GLN A 643 -0.19 -1.25 10.39
CA GLN A 643 0.70 -2.38 10.65
C GLN A 643 0.37 -3.57 9.73
N CYS A 644 -0.89 -4.00 9.66
CA CYS A 644 -1.31 -5.13 8.85
C CYS A 644 -1.12 -4.87 7.34
N SER A 645 -1.38 -3.65 6.88
CA SER A 645 -1.13 -3.27 5.48
C SER A 645 0.36 -3.21 5.15
N MET A 646 1.20 -2.84 6.09
CA MET A 646 2.66 -2.83 5.94
C MET A 646 3.21 -4.27 5.90
N THR A 647 2.78 -5.16 6.83
CA THR A 647 3.25 -6.54 6.87
C THR A 647 2.80 -7.35 5.66
N GLU A 648 1.58 -7.13 5.15
CA GLU A 648 1.09 -7.74 3.90
C GLU A 648 2.00 -7.38 2.73
N ARG A 649 2.32 -6.10 2.54
CA ARG A 649 3.22 -5.67 1.46
C ARG A 649 4.64 -6.18 1.62
N ARG A 650 5.14 -6.21 2.85
CA ARG A 650 6.44 -6.80 3.16
C ARG A 650 6.49 -8.26 2.73
N ALA A 651 5.43 -9.03 3.01
CA ALA A 651 5.30 -10.41 2.59
C ALA A 651 5.24 -10.56 1.06
N ASP A 652 4.43 -9.72 0.38
CA ASP A 652 4.30 -9.71 -1.08
C ASP A 652 5.62 -9.36 -1.78
N ASP A 653 6.35 -8.37 -1.27
CA ASP A 653 7.64 -7.97 -1.84
C ASP A 653 8.69 -9.06 -1.64
N ALA A 654 8.75 -9.69 -0.46
CA ALA A 654 9.68 -10.77 -0.16
C ALA A 654 9.42 -12.03 -0.98
N THR A 655 8.17 -12.46 -1.10
CA THR A 655 7.80 -13.65 -1.89
C THR A 655 8.05 -13.44 -3.37
N ARG A 656 7.82 -12.24 -3.89
CA ARG A 656 8.15 -11.88 -5.27
C ARG A 656 9.65 -11.92 -5.52
N ASP A 657 10.44 -11.35 -4.60
CA ASP A 657 11.90 -11.31 -4.69
C ASP A 657 12.51 -12.73 -4.75
N VAL A 658 12.01 -13.62 -3.89
CA VAL A 658 12.40 -15.05 -3.91
C VAL A 658 11.96 -15.74 -5.19
N ALA A 659 10.73 -15.49 -5.65
CA ALA A 659 10.25 -16.08 -6.90
C ALA A 659 11.08 -15.60 -8.11
N ASP A 660 11.45 -14.33 -8.16
CA ASP A 660 12.28 -13.77 -9.23
C ASP A 660 13.73 -14.31 -9.16
N TRP A 661 14.26 -14.52 -7.96
CA TRP A 661 15.56 -15.19 -7.79
C TRP A 661 15.52 -16.62 -8.32
N LEU A 662 14.51 -17.41 -7.93
CA LEU A 662 14.34 -18.80 -8.37
C LEU A 662 14.15 -18.89 -9.89
N LYS A 663 13.40 -17.96 -10.50
CA LYS A 663 13.26 -17.85 -11.95
C LYS A 663 14.61 -17.56 -12.63
N CYS A 664 15.41 -16.66 -12.06
CA CYS A 664 16.75 -16.38 -12.57
C CYS A 664 17.66 -17.60 -12.45
N GLU A 665 17.63 -18.36 -11.32
CA GLU A 665 18.38 -19.60 -11.15
C GLU A 665 17.99 -20.62 -12.23
N TYR A 666 16.70 -20.87 -12.40
CA TYR A 666 16.18 -21.78 -13.42
C TYR A 666 16.63 -21.40 -14.84
N MET A 667 16.58 -20.12 -15.16
CA MET A 667 16.94 -19.63 -16.48
C MET A 667 18.45 -19.67 -16.79
N GLN A 668 19.33 -19.87 -15.80
CA GLN A 668 20.78 -20.02 -16.04
C GLN A 668 21.10 -21.18 -16.96
N ASP A 669 20.35 -22.27 -16.87
CA ASP A 669 20.53 -23.46 -17.71
C ASP A 669 20.00 -23.24 -19.14
N HIS A 670 19.26 -22.14 -19.35
CA HIS A 670 18.64 -21.78 -20.64
C HIS A 670 19.33 -20.61 -21.35
N VAL A 671 20.54 -20.23 -20.92
CA VAL A 671 21.30 -19.16 -21.60
C VAL A 671 21.65 -19.61 -23.01
N GLY A 672 21.19 -18.84 -23.99
CA GLY A 672 21.36 -19.16 -25.42
C GLY A 672 20.12 -19.74 -26.09
N ASP A 673 19.11 -20.17 -25.33
CA ASP A 673 17.84 -20.69 -25.86
C ASP A 673 16.95 -19.57 -26.37
N GLU A 674 16.11 -19.91 -27.35
CA GLU A 674 15.15 -18.98 -27.97
C GLU A 674 13.73 -19.31 -27.53
N PHE A 675 12.98 -18.27 -27.18
CA PHE A 675 11.60 -18.37 -26.69
C PHE A 675 10.69 -17.40 -27.41
N GLU A 676 9.42 -17.80 -27.53
CA GLU A 676 8.36 -16.88 -27.90
C GLU A 676 7.81 -16.19 -26.64
N GLY A 677 7.57 -14.89 -26.76
CA GLY A 677 7.02 -14.12 -25.64
C GLY A 677 6.21 -12.92 -26.10
N VAL A 678 5.55 -12.30 -25.14
CA VAL A 678 4.74 -11.09 -25.33
C VAL A 678 5.37 -9.91 -24.58
N ILE A 679 5.40 -8.75 -25.21
CA ILE A 679 5.86 -7.51 -24.55
C ILE A 679 4.90 -7.17 -23.41
N ALA A 680 5.34 -7.38 -22.18
CA ALA A 680 4.55 -7.20 -20.95
C ALA A 680 4.68 -5.80 -20.33
N ASN A 681 5.73 -5.05 -20.69
CA ASN A 681 5.93 -3.67 -20.23
C ASN A 681 6.86 -2.92 -21.18
N VAL A 682 6.63 -1.60 -21.38
CA VAL A 682 7.46 -0.74 -22.22
C VAL A 682 7.93 0.46 -21.42
N THR A 683 9.21 0.76 -21.50
CA THR A 683 9.87 1.85 -20.76
C THR A 683 10.75 2.68 -21.73
N GLY A 684 11.28 3.79 -21.26
CA GLY A 684 12.21 4.61 -22.07
C GLY A 684 13.58 3.98 -22.29
N PHE A 685 13.95 2.94 -21.53
CA PHE A 685 15.23 2.25 -21.67
C PHE A 685 15.11 0.86 -22.32
N GLY A 686 13.90 0.42 -22.70
CA GLY A 686 13.67 -0.87 -23.33
C GLY A 686 12.27 -1.40 -23.05
N PHE A 687 12.06 -2.68 -23.27
CA PHE A 687 10.81 -3.36 -22.94
C PHE A 687 11.05 -4.71 -22.29
N PHE A 688 10.11 -5.12 -21.46
CA PHE A 688 10.11 -6.43 -20.83
C PHE A 688 9.25 -7.39 -21.65
N VAL A 689 9.79 -8.59 -21.86
CA VAL A 689 9.10 -9.67 -22.57
C VAL A 689 8.76 -10.76 -21.57
N ARG A 690 7.52 -11.18 -21.54
CA ARG A 690 7.04 -12.34 -20.81
C ARG A 690 7.05 -13.56 -21.70
N LEU A 691 7.78 -14.60 -21.31
CA LEU A 691 7.82 -15.87 -22.03
C LEU A 691 6.48 -16.60 -21.90
N ASN A 692 5.92 -17.08 -23.03
CA ASN A 692 4.58 -17.67 -23.05
C ASN A 692 4.47 -18.95 -22.22
N GLU A 693 5.50 -19.82 -22.26
CA GLU A 693 5.47 -21.12 -21.58
C GLU A 693 5.82 -21.03 -20.10
N LEU A 694 6.74 -20.16 -19.74
CA LEU A 694 7.34 -20.10 -18.41
C LEU A 694 6.78 -18.98 -17.53
N ASN A 695 6.08 -17.99 -18.14
CA ASN A 695 5.60 -16.79 -17.44
C ASN A 695 6.74 -16.03 -16.72
N ILE A 696 7.92 -15.98 -17.35
CA ILE A 696 9.12 -15.31 -16.87
C ILE A 696 9.33 -14.02 -17.66
N ASP A 697 9.58 -12.93 -16.95
CA ASP A 697 9.83 -11.63 -17.55
C ASP A 697 11.35 -11.38 -17.71
N GLY A 698 11.78 -10.91 -18.88
CA GLY A 698 13.16 -10.47 -19.10
C GLY A 698 13.22 -9.17 -19.90
N LEU A 699 14.33 -8.46 -19.79
CA LEU A 699 14.54 -7.13 -20.38
C LEU A 699 15.19 -7.25 -21.76
N VAL A 700 14.57 -6.67 -22.78
CA VAL A 700 15.24 -6.28 -24.02
C VAL A 700 15.61 -4.80 -23.89
N HIS A 701 16.89 -4.52 -23.65
CA HIS A 701 17.37 -3.14 -23.51
C HIS A 701 17.38 -2.43 -24.84
N ILE A 702 17.09 -1.13 -24.88
CA ILE A 702 16.99 -0.31 -26.08
C ILE A 702 18.27 -0.33 -26.93
N SER A 703 19.45 -0.51 -26.30
CA SER A 703 20.75 -0.63 -27.01
C SER A 703 20.90 -1.93 -27.81
N ASN A 704 20.09 -2.96 -27.49
CA ASN A 704 20.10 -4.27 -28.15
C ASN A 704 19.05 -4.35 -29.27
N LEU A 705 18.32 -3.26 -29.52
CA LEU A 705 17.46 -3.11 -30.68
C LEU A 705 18.30 -2.71 -31.91
N ASP A 706 17.75 -2.90 -33.10
CA ASP A 706 18.42 -2.51 -34.34
C ASP A 706 19.01 -1.07 -34.27
N ASN A 707 19.99 -0.77 -35.12
CA ASN A 707 20.68 0.53 -35.21
C ASN A 707 19.72 1.68 -35.59
N ASP A 708 18.82 2.02 -34.64
CA ASP A 708 17.84 3.09 -34.77
C ASP A 708 17.72 3.83 -33.42
N TYR A 709 17.25 5.05 -33.43
CA TYR A 709 16.92 5.80 -32.23
C TYR A 709 15.42 5.58 -31.94
N TYR A 710 15.11 5.06 -30.75
CA TYR A 710 13.75 4.76 -30.35
C TYR A 710 13.23 5.80 -29.35
N GLN A 711 12.03 6.32 -29.63
CA GLN A 711 11.32 7.24 -28.75
C GLN A 711 10.22 6.48 -28.00
N TYR A 712 10.15 6.71 -26.69
CA TYR A 712 9.11 6.15 -25.85
C TYR A 712 7.84 7.00 -25.91
N ASP A 713 6.72 6.38 -26.27
CA ASP A 713 5.37 6.95 -26.24
C ASP A 713 4.62 6.38 -25.02
N PRO A 714 4.50 7.14 -23.89
CA PRO A 714 3.86 6.64 -22.68
C PRO A 714 2.35 6.45 -22.82
N ILE A 715 1.68 7.15 -23.74
CA ILE A 715 0.24 6.99 -23.99
C ILE A 715 -0.01 5.72 -24.77
N GLY A 716 0.71 5.53 -25.88
CA GLY A 716 0.62 4.33 -26.72
C GLY A 716 1.33 3.12 -26.15
N GLN A 717 2.02 3.23 -25.01
CA GLN A 717 2.83 2.16 -24.37
C GLN A 717 3.71 1.45 -25.39
N ARG A 718 4.55 2.24 -26.13
CA ARG A 718 5.34 1.73 -27.26
C ARG A 718 6.67 2.45 -27.43
N LEU A 719 7.64 1.77 -28.01
CA LEU A 719 8.86 2.35 -28.57
C LEU A 719 8.70 2.50 -30.09
N VAL A 720 9.04 3.66 -30.61
CA VAL A 720 8.94 3.98 -32.04
C VAL A 720 10.31 4.36 -32.57
N GLY A 721 10.81 3.61 -33.54
CA GLY A 721 12.08 3.90 -34.22
C GLY A 721 11.96 5.10 -35.15
N ASP A 722 12.84 6.08 -35.02
CA ASP A 722 12.84 7.31 -35.80
C ASP A 722 13.14 7.09 -37.28
N ALA A 723 14.12 6.26 -37.60
CA ALA A 723 14.55 6.00 -38.97
C ALA A 723 13.83 4.81 -39.62
N SER A 724 13.71 3.69 -38.88
CA SER A 724 13.10 2.44 -39.38
C SER A 724 11.58 2.48 -39.36
N GLY A 725 10.98 3.29 -38.50
CA GLY A 725 9.55 3.28 -38.23
C GLY A 725 9.08 1.95 -37.60
N LYS A 726 9.99 1.13 -37.06
CA LYS A 726 9.62 -0.06 -36.31
C LYS A 726 8.93 0.35 -35.00
N ILE A 727 7.90 -0.38 -34.62
CA ILE A 727 7.15 -0.17 -33.38
C ILE A 727 7.19 -1.45 -32.58
N TYR A 728 7.54 -1.30 -31.31
CA TYR A 728 7.41 -2.33 -30.27
C TYR A 728 6.40 -1.83 -29.24
N ARG A 729 5.26 -2.48 -29.17
CA ARG A 729 4.14 -2.08 -28.34
C ARG A 729 3.84 -3.16 -27.31
N LEU A 730 3.39 -2.75 -26.16
CA LEU A 730 2.83 -3.64 -25.14
C LEU A 730 1.81 -4.60 -25.79
N GLY A 731 1.90 -5.91 -25.52
CA GLY A 731 1.06 -6.95 -26.12
C GLY A 731 1.53 -7.48 -27.50
N ASP A 732 2.61 -6.95 -28.10
CA ASP A 732 3.16 -7.51 -29.31
C ASP A 732 3.94 -8.81 -29.02
N THR A 733 3.75 -9.84 -29.86
CA THR A 733 4.52 -11.10 -29.78
C THR A 733 5.89 -10.90 -30.41
N VAL A 734 6.93 -11.39 -29.74
CA VAL A 734 8.33 -11.31 -30.17
C VAL A 734 9.06 -12.63 -29.92
N GLN A 735 10.09 -12.89 -30.75
CA GLN A 735 11.04 -13.98 -30.49
C GLN A 735 12.27 -13.40 -29.81
N VAL A 736 12.64 -13.98 -28.69
CA VAL A 736 13.77 -13.54 -27.87
C VAL A 736 14.70 -14.71 -27.55
N LYS A 737 15.97 -14.38 -27.41
CA LYS A 737 17.01 -15.28 -26.94
C LYS A 737 17.51 -14.85 -25.58
N VAL A 738 17.74 -15.77 -24.68
CA VAL A 738 18.32 -15.49 -23.36
C VAL A 738 19.79 -15.12 -23.55
N ALA A 739 20.11 -13.84 -23.30
CA ALA A 739 21.45 -13.31 -23.53
C ALA A 739 22.35 -13.44 -22.29
N ALA A 740 21.84 -13.00 -21.13
CA ALA A 740 22.57 -13.02 -19.88
C ALA A 740 21.61 -13.07 -18.69
N ILE A 741 22.11 -13.56 -17.57
CA ILE A 741 21.36 -13.59 -16.31
C ILE A 741 22.21 -13.00 -15.22
N ASN A 742 21.66 -12.02 -14.53
CA ASN A 742 22.25 -11.45 -13.33
C ASN A 742 21.41 -11.86 -12.11
N LEU A 743 21.85 -12.93 -11.45
CA LEU A 743 21.18 -13.48 -10.27
C LEU A 743 21.11 -12.46 -9.12
N ASN A 744 22.11 -11.57 -9.02
CA ASN A 744 22.22 -10.60 -7.95
C ASN A 744 21.19 -9.48 -8.05
N ASP A 745 21.00 -9.00 -9.27
CA ASP A 745 20.00 -7.96 -9.57
C ASP A 745 18.62 -8.57 -9.92
N ARG A 746 18.51 -9.91 -9.89
CA ARG A 746 17.31 -10.67 -10.32
C ARG A 746 16.85 -10.24 -11.71
N GLN A 747 17.80 -10.12 -12.62
CA GLN A 747 17.58 -9.61 -13.96
C GLN A 747 17.92 -10.64 -15.01
N ILE A 748 17.03 -10.82 -15.98
CA ILE A 748 17.21 -11.65 -17.16
C ILE A 748 17.25 -10.70 -18.36
N ASP A 749 18.36 -10.74 -19.11
CA ASP A 749 18.52 -9.95 -20.31
C ASP A 749 18.22 -10.81 -21.54
N PHE A 750 17.38 -10.28 -22.41
CA PHE A 750 17.01 -10.90 -23.66
C PHE A 750 17.59 -10.13 -24.85
N GLU A 751 17.93 -10.86 -25.90
CA GLU A 751 18.19 -10.34 -27.24
C GLU A 751 17.01 -10.64 -28.15
N LEU A 752 16.65 -9.68 -29.00
CA LEU A 752 15.57 -9.85 -29.97
C LEU A 752 16.06 -10.65 -31.19
N VAL A 753 15.48 -11.82 -31.42
CA VAL A 753 15.79 -12.66 -32.59
C VAL A 753 14.89 -12.31 -33.78
N GLY A 754 13.66 -11.90 -33.55
CA GLY A 754 12.70 -11.48 -34.54
C GLY A 754 11.51 -10.73 -33.94
N GLY A 755 10.84 -9.93 -34.77
CA GLY A 755 9.66 -9.16 -34.34
C GLY A 755 9.75 -7.67 -34.73
N GLY A 756 8.75 -6.92 -34.29
CA GLY A 756 8.56 -5.52 -34.63
C GLY A 756 7.69 -5.33 -35.88
N ARG A 757 6.54 -4.70 -35.70
CA ARG A 757 5.64 -4.32 -36.78
C ARG A 757 6.17 -3.08 -37.48
N LYS A 758 6.33 -3.13 -38.81
CA LYS A 758 6.59 -1.89 -39.57
C LYS A 758 5.36 -1.00 -39.51
N ALA A 759 5.50 0.23 -39.05
CA ALA A 759 4.45 1.22 -39.12
C ALA A 759 4.04 1.40 -40.59
N ARG A 760 2.77 1.26 -40.89
CA ARG A 760 2.25 1.81 -42.18
C ARG A 760 2.49 3.30 -42.11
N ARG A 761 3.41 3.85 -42.90
CA ARG A 761 3.62 5.31 -42.99
C ARG A 761 2.27 5.94 -43.30
N PRO A 762 1.71 6.78 -42.45
CA PRO A 762 0.50 7.52 -42.76
C PRO A 762 0.83 8.42 -43.95
N GLY A 763 -0.01 8.39 -44.98
CA GLY A 763 0.17 9.25 -46.14
C GLY A 763 0.30 10.69 -45.67
N LYS A 764 1.09 11.52 -46.37
CA LYS A 764 1.39 12.94 -46.03
C LYS A 764 0.16 13.77 -45.61
N THR A 765 -1.04 13.39 -46.08
CA THR A 765 -2.32 14.00 -45.74
C THR A 765 -2.81 13.64 -44.35
N ALA A 766 -2.49 12.44 -43.82
CA ALA A 766 -2.87 12.01 -42.46
C ALA A 766 -1.98 12.71 -41.41
N GLN A 767 -0.66 12.79 -41.67
CA GLN A 767 0.26 13.51 -40.75
C GLN A 767 -0.10 15.00 -40.61
N THR A 768 -0.57 15.62 -41.70
CA THR A 768 -1.00 17.04 -41.64
C THR A 768 -2.31 17.20 -40.87
N ARG A 769 -3.25 16.24 -40.97
CA ARG A 769 -4.50 16.24 -40.18
C ARG A 769 -4.25 15.99 -38.71
N GLU A 770 -3.40 15.04 -38.40
CA GLU A 770 -3.05 14.71 -37.00
C GLU A 770 -2.31 15.87 -36.30
N LYS A 771 -1.34 16.49 -36.99
CA LYS A 771 -0.67 17.70 -36.50
C LYS A 771 -1.62 18.88 -36.31
N GLN A 772 -2.59 19.05 -37.20
CA GLN A 772 -3.65 20.07 -37.06
C GLN A 772 -4.64 19.73 -35.93
N GLN A 773 -4.93 18.44 -35.72
CA GLN A 773 -5.80 18.01 -34.62
C GLN A 773 -5.12 18.19 -33.25
N ARG A 774 -3.81 17.85 -33.14
CA ARG A 774 -3.00 18.10 -31.94
C ARG A 774 -2.88 19.60 -31.64
N MET A 775 -2.66 20.43 -32.65
CA MET A 775 -2.64 21.89 -32.47
C MET A 775 -3.99 22.45 -32.03
N ARG A 776 -5.12 21.95 -32.59
CA ARG A 776 -6.48 22.36 -32.16
C ARG A 776 -6.81 21.91 -30.74
N LYS A 777 -6.36 20.69 -30.34
CA LYS A 777 -6.55 20.18 -28.96
C LYS A 777 -5.73 20.98 -27.95
N ALA A 778 -4.46 21.32 -28.27
CA ALA A 778 -3.61 22.20 -27.49
C ALA A 778 -4.16 23.62 -27.34
N GLU A 779 -4.68 24.20 -28.44
CA GLU A 779 -5.36 25.50 -28.40
C GLU A 779 -6.69 25.46 -27.62
N GLY A 780 -7.40 24.32 -27.66
CA GLY A 780 -8.62 24.07 -26.89
C GLY A 780 -8.35 24.06 -25.39
N LEU A 781 -7.33 23.31 -24.95
CA LEU A 781 -6.87 23.24 -23.56
C LEU A 781 -6.36 24.59 -23.06
N GLN A 782 -5.60 25.30 -23.87
CA GLN A 782 -5.14 26.67 -23.55
C GLN A 782 -6.29 27.68 -23.45
N ARG A 783 -7.37 27.51 -24.19
CA ARG A 783 -8.58 28.31 -24.09
C ARG A 783 -9.43 27.95 -22.86
N GLN A 784 -9.45 26.67 -22.46
CA GLN A 784 -10.13 26.24 -21.24
C GLN A 784 -9.41 26.71 -19.98
N SER A 785 -8.09 26.57 -19.91
CA SER A 785 -7.29 27.10 -18.80
C SER A 785 -7.35 28.63 -18.68
N LEU A 786 -7.37 29.37 -19.82
CA LEU A 786 -7.58 30.82 -19.86
C LEU A 786 -9.03 31.21 -19.45
N LYS A 787 -10.01 30.34 -19.69
CA LYS A 787 -11.39 30.57 -19.23
C LYS A 787 -11.52 30.31 -17.73
N ALA A 788 -10.95 29.23 -17.22
CA ALA A 788 -10.88 28.93 -15.78
C ALA A 788 -10.18 30.06 -15.02
N TYR A 789 -8.98 30.46 -15.47
CA TYR A 789 -8.23 31.57 -14.90
C TYR A 789 -9.00 32.92 -14.94
N ARG A 790 -9.86 33.16 -15.93
CA ARG A 790 -10.74 34.36 -16.02
C ARG A 790 -11.96 34.27 -15.11
N VAL A 791 -12.47 33.06 -14.83
CA VAL A 791 -13.58 32.87 -13.91
C VAL A 791 -13.07 33.05 -12.48
N GLU A 792 -11.99 32.41 -12.08
CA GLU A 792 -11.39 32.59 -10.75
C GLU A 792 -10.98 34.05 -10.46
N ASN A 793 -10.34 34.73 -11.42
CA ASN A 793 -10.02 36.15 -11.23
C ASN A 793 -11.23 37.07 -11.31
N GLY A 794 -12.32 36.63 -11.94
CA GLY A 794 -13.59 37.34 -11.98
C GLY A 794 -14.34 37.27 -10.66
N GLU A 795 -14.34 36.11 -10.02
CA GLU A 795 -14.93 35.86 -8.70
C GLU A 795 -14.14 36.57 -7.60
N ALA A 796 -12.82 36.45 -7.59
CA ALA A 796 -11.93 37.15 -6.65
C ALA A 796 -12.08 38.67 -6.76
N GLN A 797 -12.30 39.26 -7.96
CA GLN A 797 -12.57 40.67 -8.14
C GLN A 797 -13.99 41.07 -7.70
N GLN A 798 -14.95 40.14 -7.71
CA GLN A 798 -16.31 40.41 -7.20
C GLN A 798 -16.36 40.36 -5.68
N GLU A 799 -15.65 39.41 -5.06
CA GLU A 799 -15.48 39.32 -3.61
C GLU A 799 -14.77 40.56 -3.03
N HIS A 800 -13.65 40.97 -3.60
CA HIS A 800 -12.94 42.19 -3.21
C HIS A 800 -13.80 43.47 -3.40
N LYS A 801 -14.67 43.49 -4.40
CA LYS A 801 -15.63 44.59 -4.59
C LYS A 801 -16.77 44.55 -3.58
N ALA A 802 -17.18 43.35 -3.15
CA ALA A 802 -18.24 43.17 -2.16
C ALA A 802 -17.72 43.52 -0.75
N GLU A 803 -16.47 43.09 -0.41
CA GLU A 803 -15.81 43.49 0.85
C GLU A 803 -15.58 45.03 0.94
N ALA A 804 -15.00 45.62 -0.09
CA ALA A 804 -14.80 47.05 -0.15
C ALA A 804 -16.12 47.83 -0.08
N LYS A 805 -17.24 47.25 -0.52
CA LYS A 805 -18.58 47.83 -0.40
C LYS A 805 -19.14 47.68 1.02
N LYS A 806 -18.88 46.56 1.70
CA LYS A 806 -19.22 46.35 3.11
C LYS A 806 -18.46 47.32 4.03
N GLU A 807 -17.13 47.46 3.83
CA GLU A 807 -16.29 48.39 4.57
C GLU A 807 -16.78 49.87 4.41
N ARG A 808 -17.09 50.29 3.17
CA ARG A 808 -17.60 51.64 2.91
C ARG A 808 -18.97 51.87 3.54
N THR A 809 -19.79 50.84 3.71
CA THR A 809 -21.10 50.92 4.34
C THR A 809 -20.95 51.00 5.87
N SER A 810 -20.04 50.23 6.45
CA SER A 810 -19.67 50.24 7.88
C SER A 810 -19.11 51.62 8.28
N VAL A 811 -18.12 52.14 7.53
CA VAL A 811 -17.54 53.48 7.78
C VAL A 811 -18.58 54.58 7.66
N ARG A 812 -19.53 54.45 6.72
CA ARG A 812 -20.64 55.43 6.56
C ARG A 812 -21.67 55.36 7.71
N GLN A 813 -21.86 54.19 8.30
CA GLN A 813 -22.70 54.01 9.51
C GLN A 813 -22.00 54.56 10.75
N GLN A 814 -20.68 54.33 10.92
CA GLN A 814 -19.90 54.87 12.02
C GLN A 814 -19.74 56.39 11.97
N LEU A 815 -19.66 56.99 10.78
CA LEU A 815 -19.69 58.45 10.57
C LEU A 815 -21.06 59.06 10.90
N LYS A 816 -22.16 58.32 10.70
CA LYS A 816 -23.52 58.76 11.09
C LYS A 816 -23.79 58.63 12.60
N ALA A 817 -23.07 57.71 13.26
CA ALA A 817 -23.19 57.45 14.69
C ALA A 817 -22.25 58.30 15.56
N GLY A 818 -21.46 59.18 14.97
CA GLY A 818 -20.59 60.11 15.71
C GLY A 818 -19.32 59.48 16.36
N VAL A 819 -18.98 58.22 15.96
CA VAL A 819 -17.91 57.47 16.54
C VAL A 819 -16.54 57.77 15.92
N ILE A 820 -16.46 58.36 14.73
CA ILE A 820 -15.22 58.76 14.03
C ILE A 820 -15.34 60.17 13.46
N ALA A 821 -14.33 61.03 13.71
CA ALA A 821 -14.27 62.40 13.21
C ALA A 821 -13.90 62.45 11.71
N LYS A 822 -14.43 63.40 10.97
CA LYS A 822 -14.07 63.62 9.55
C LYS A 822 -12.60 64.00 9.41
N PRO A 823 -11.82 63.39 8.52
CA PRO A 823 -10.49 63.89 8.20
C PRO A 823 -10.55 65.21 7.44
N GLY A 824 -9.76 66.20 7.88
CA GLY A 824 -9.65 67.50 7.30
C GLY A 824 -9.11 67.54 5.88
N SER A 825 -9.68 68.45 5.08
CA SER A 825 -9.37 68.68 3.67
C SER A 825 -8.05 69.48 3.55
N GLU A 826 -6.92 68.83 3.08
CA GLU A 826 -5.82 69.59 2.48
C GLU A 826 -4.82 68.86 1.58
N ASP A 827 -5.09 67.68 1.04
CA ASP A 827 -4.13 67.05 0.12
C ASP A 827 -4.70 66.46 -1.19
N ASP A 828 -5.91 66.82 -1.61
CA ASP A 828 -6.58 66.15 -2.76
C ASP A 828 -6.35 66.88 -4.11
N LYS A 829 -5.43 67.85 -4.19
CA LYS A 829 -5.20 68.60 -5.46
C LYS A 829 -4.01 68.14 -6.29
N LYS A 830 -3.09 67.30 -5.80
CA LYS A 830 -1.95 66.78 -6.57
C LYS A 830 -2.19 65.48 -7.30
N GLY A 831 -3.16 64.64 -6.90
CA GLY A 831 -3.44 63.34 -7.50
C GLY A 831 -4.23 63.36 -8.81
N LYS A 832 -4.95 64.43 -9.11
CA LYS A 832 -5.82 64.52 -10.31
C LYS A 832 -5.14 64.95 -11.60
N LYS A 833 -3.92 65.57 -11.52
CA LYS A 833 -3.14 65.95 -12.72
C LYS A 833 -2.31 64.80 -13.31
N ALA A 834 -1.92 63.81 -12.55
CA ALA A 834 -1.14 62.64 -13.05
C ALA A 834 -2.00 61.63 -13.82
N LYS A 835 -3.25 61.47 -13.46
CA LYS A 835 -4.16 60.48 -14.16
C LYS A 835 -4.74 61.02 -15.48
N LYS A 836 -4.59 62.32 -15.80
CA LYS A 836 -5.03 62.91 -17.10
C LYS A 836 -3.97 62.86 -18.17
N LYS A 837 -2.67 62.72 -17.84
CA LYS A 837 -1.58 62.57 -18.80
C LYS A 837 -1.44 61.17 -19.37
N ASP A 838 -1.77 60.14 -18.62
CA ASP A 838 -1.70 58.72 -19.09
C ASP A 838 -2.87 58.28 -20.00
N LYS A 839 -4.02 58.97 -19.92
CA LYS A 839 -5.13 58.71 -20.85
C LYS A 839 -4.93 59.36 -22.24
N ALA A 840 -4.07 60.34 -22.33
CA ALA A 840 -3.79 61.02 -23.62
C ALA A 840 -2.71 60.26 -24.44
N LYS A 841 -1.77 59.58 -23.80
CA LYS A 841 -0.75 58.76 -24.46
C LYS A 841 -1.20 57.41 -25.01
N LYS A 842 -2.37 56.89 -24.56
CA LYS A 842 -2.93 55.62 -25.09
C LYS A 842 -3.91 55.78 -26.26
N LYS A 843 -4.17 57.03 -26.70
CA LYS A 843 -5.04 57.29 -27.88
C LYS A 843 -4.28 57.54 -29.20
N SER A 844 -2.95 57.63 -29.20
CA SER A 844 -2.15 57.99 -30.40
C SER A 844 -1.47 56.80 -31.12
N VAL A 845 -1.73 55.54 -30.76
CA VAL A 845 -1.17 54.34 -31.43
C VAL A 845 -2.28 53.45 -31.95
N LYS A 846 -3.21 54.03 -32.74
CA LYS A 846 -4.08 53.27 -33.65
C LYS A 846 -4.19 54.04 -34.97
N ALA A 847 -3.07 54.14 -35.71
CA ALA A 847 -3.07 54.54 -37.10
C ALA A 847 -3.18 53.32 -38.00
N ARG A 848 -4.11 53.40 -38.92
CA ARG A 848 -4.57 52.42 -39.89
C ARG A 848 -3.42 51.94 -40.80
N LYS A 849 -3.33 50.62 -41.09
CA LYS A 849 -2.69 50.10 -42.30
C LYS A 849 -3.61 50.22 -43.49
N PRO A 850 -3.13 50.70 -44.67
CA PRO A 850 -4.00 50.83 -45.85
C PRO A 850 -4.29 49.46 -46.49
N ARG A 851 -5.50 49.35 -47.06
CA ARG A 851 -5.93 48.17 -47.84
C ARG A 851 -5.23 48.14 -49.22
N ALA A 852 -4.63 46.99 -49.55
CA ALA A 852 -4.02 46.75 -50.84
C ALA A 852 -5.06 46.79 -51.99
N GLY A 853 -4.68 47.41 -53.12
CA GLY A 853 -5.53 47.68 -54.29
C GLY A 853 -5.86 46.44 -55.10
N LYS A 854 -6.92 46.57 -55.86
CA LYS A 854 -7.56 45.53 -56.68
C LYS A 854 -6.64 44.89 -57.74
N LYS A 855 -5.44 45.45 -58.03
CA LYS A 855 -4.47 44.94 -59.02
C LYS A 855 -3.50 43.86 -58.47
N GLU A 856 -3.29 43.77 -57.14
CA GLU A 856 -2.40 42.76 -56.58
C GLU A 856 -3.10 41.40 -56.32
N ARG A 857 -4.44 41.33 -56.39
CA ARG A 857 -5.17 40.08 -56.21
C ARG A 857 -5.23 39.22 -57.51
N ALA A 858 -4.87 39.80 -58.72
CA ALA A 858 -4.90 39.07 -59.95
C ALA A 858 -3.58 38.30 -60.24
N ALA A 859 -2.44 38.69 -59.65
CA ALA A 859 -1.14 38.08 -59.89
C ALA A 859 -0.85 36.82 -59.03
N LYS A 860 -1.72 36.45 -58.07
CA LYS A 860 -1.56 35.24 -57.19
C LYS A 860 -2.45 34.07 -57.59
N LYS A 861 -3.10 34.09 -58.75
CA LYS A 861 -3.95 32.99 -59.21
C LYS A 861 -3.30 32.17 -60.40
N ASN A 862 -2.10 32.55 -60.83
CA ASN A 862 -1.33 31.82 -61.84
C ASN A 862 0.14 31.73 -61.44
N LYS A 863 0.41 30.98 -60.45
CA LYS A 863 1.67 30.24 -60.18
C LYS A 863 1.40 29.06 -59.25
#